data_20555c933fcb87f0e9a1f5df73421d7f
#
_entry.id   20555c933fcb87f0e9a1f5df73421d7f
#
_cell.length_a   1.000
_cell.length_b   1.000
_cell.length_c   1.000
_cell.angle_alpha   90.00
_cell.angle_beta   90.00
_cell.angle_gamma   90.00
#
_symmetry.space_group_name_H-M   'P 1'
#
loop_
_entity.id
_entity.type
_entity.pdbx_description
1 polymer ?
#
loop_
_entity_poly.entity_id
_entity_poly.type
_entity_poly.pdbx_seq_one_letter_code
_entity_poly.pdbx_strand_id
1 'polypeptide(L)'
;MRPPALLADQVVGGRREELAGHYRGRFWLCRGAGRVPPYTGAVTSQPFDRDLSGAAGVLRRVFGYDSFRGDQQEIIEHLIGGGDALVLMPTGGGKSLCYQIPALIRPGTGVVISPLIALMHDQVDALQALGVRAGFLNSSQDRGEQAAMQADFLAGKLDLLYLAPERLKSASTLRLLDQAAISLFAIDEAHCVSQWGHDFRPDYLALSELHERWPSVPRIALTATATKATRAEIISRLSLASARHYVASFDRPNIRYRIEPKAEPLRQLLTLLRTEHPGDAGIVYCLSRASVDKTATFLERNGITALPYHAGLDTRTRTANQARFLREDGLVMVATIAFGMGIDKPDVRFVAHLDLPKSVECYYQETGRAGRDGLPATAWLGYGLADVVLQRRLIDTSDGDLAHRRRLSAHLEAMLALCETIECRRAQMLGYFGESARPCGNCDTCLSPAQTWDGTIAAQKLLSAVLRLHRERHQRFGAGQVIDILLGRKTPKVIENDHASLTVFGIGTELTEVQWRGVVRQLLAQGLLAVAGDYGTLSLTEASGAVLAGERQVLLRREQAPARVRAKSSRPGPQPAAELSAAAAGLFERLRFWRAAAAREQGVPAYVIFHDATLRQIAAQPPSSLAELAGIGGVGEAKLARYGDQIIGLLTAEDS
;
A
#
# COMPACT_ATOMS: atom_id res chain seq x y z
N MET A 1 15.99 -53.45 9.77
CA MET A 1 14.87 -54.41 9.81
C MET A 1 13.65 -53.75 9.17
N ARG A 2 13.19 -54.33 8.08
CA ARG A 2 12.03 -53.86 7.28
C ARG A 2 10.71 -54.37 7.90
N PRO A 3 9.55 -53.82 7.45
CA PRO A 3 8.21 -53.94 8.09
C PRO A 3 7.45 -55.21 7.73
N PRO A 4 6.18 -55.33 8.08
CA PRO A 4 5.24 -55.80 7.06
C PRO A 4 4.00 -54.97 6.86
N ALA A 5 3.54 -55.12 5.60
CA ALA A 5 2.32 -54.57 5.00
C ALA A 5 1.18 -55.63 5.05
N LEU A 6 0.00 -55.24 4.49
CA LEU A 6 -1.15 -56.01 3.99
C LEU A 6 -2.31 -56.16 5.01
N LEU A 7 -3.60 -55.98 4.68
CA LEU A 7 -4.51 -56.31 3.56
C LEU A 7 -5.79 -55.45 3.75
N ALA A 8 -6.39 -54.79 2.84
CA ALA A 8 -7.29 -55.16 1.72
C ALA A 8 -8.67 -55.72 2.10
N ASP A 9 -9.70 -55.09 1.50
CA ASP A 9 -10.99 -55.54 1.00
C ASP A 9 -12.21 -55.74 1.91
N GLN A 10 -13.30 -55.07 1.57
CA GLN A 10 -14.57 -55.45 0.88
C GLN A 10 -15.69 -54.47 1.26
N VAL A 11 -16.27 -53.73 0.34
CA VAL A 11 -17.44 -53.91 -0.53
C VAL A 11 -18.73 -54.37 0.18
N VAL A 12 -19.79 -53.59 0.10
CA VAL A 12 -21.25 -53.82 -0.13
C VAL A 12 -21.93 -52.44 0.11
N GLY A 13 -22.57 -51.71 -0.75
CA GLY A 13 -23.64 -52.04 -1.70
C GLY A 13 -25.02 -51.77 -1.10
N GLY A 14 -25.75 -50.72 -1.57
CA GLY A 14 -27.16 -50.63 -1.22
C GLY A 14 -27.82 -49.27 -1.38
N ARG A 15 -28.35 -49.03 -2.57
CA ARG A 15 -29.69 -48.48 -2.98
C ARG A 15 -30.04 -47.03 -2.75
N ARG A 16 -30.41 -46.47 -3.90
CA ARG A 16 -31.22 -45.28 -4.20
C ARG A 16 -32.60 -45.35 -3.57
N GLU A 17 -33.14 -44.21 -3.20
CA GLU A 17 -34.53 -43.81 -3.52
C GLU A 17 -34.68 -42.30 -3.42
N GLU A 18 -35.16 -41.79 -4.43
CA GLU A 18 -35.84 -40.62 -4.94
C GLU A 18 -36.65 -39.80 -3.91
N LEU A 19 -36.53 -38.49 -4.02
CA LEU A 19 -37.68 -37.56 -3.93
C LEU A 19 -37.44 -36.38 -4.83
N ALA A 20 -38.24 -36.37 -5.92
CA ALA A 20 -38.32 -35.28 -6.86
C ALA A 20 -39.27 -34.20 -6.33
N GLY A 21 -38.88 -32.93 -6.44
CA GLY A 21 -39.72 -31.78 -6.13
C GLY A 21 -39.32 -30.55 -6.92
N HIS A 22 -40.02 -30.33 -7.95
CA HIS A 22 -40.15 -29.21 -8.92
C HIS A 22 -39.57 -27.85 -8.45
N TYR A 23 -38.63 -27.30 -9.23
CA TYR A 23 -38.62 -25.89 -9.59
C TYR A 23 -38.08 -25.72 -11.03
N ARG A 24 -38.99 -25.37 -11.95
CA ARG A 24 -38.67 -24.97 -13.32
C ARG A 24 -38.20 -23.50 -13.31
N GLY A 25 -36.94 -23.26 -13.61
CA GLY A 25 -36.36 -21.95 -13.92
C GLY A 25 -35.49 -22.04 -15.16
N ARG A 26 -35.82 -21.32 -16.20
CA ARG A 26 -35.29 -21.37 -17.56
C ARG A 26 -33.77 -21.18 -17.60
N PHE A 27 -33.05 -22.20 -18.00
CA PHE A 27 -31.68 -22.11 -18.48
C PHE A 27 -31.66 -21.58 -19.91
N TRP A 28 -31.10 -20.40 -20.14
CA TRP A 28 -30.63 -19.97 -21.45
C TRP A 28 -29.19 -20.48 -21.63
N LEU A 29 -29.06 -21.48 -22.46
CA LEU A 29 -27.80 -21.94 -23.01
C LEU A 29 -27.32 -20.92 -24.05
N CYS A 30 -26.37 -20.04 -23.68
CA CYS A 30 -25.51 -19.36 -24.65
C CYS A 30 -24.29 -20.22 -24.92
N ARG A 31 -24.34 -21.07 -25.93
CA ARG A 31 -23.15 -21.56 -26.64
C ARG A 31 -22.57 -20.40 -27.43
N GLY A 32 -21.32 -20.08 -27.22
CA GLY A 32 -20.56 -19.11 -27.99
C GLY A 32 -19.29 -18.68 -27.26
N ALA A 33 -18.32 -19.62 -27.10
CA ALA A 33 -16.94 -19.23 -26.79
C ALA A 33 -16.35 -18.63 -28.08
N GLY A 34 -16.71 -17.36 -28.35
CA GLY A 34 -15.97 -16.55 -29.31
C GLY A 34 -14.63 -16.19 -28.71
N ARG A 35 -13.54 -16.62 -29.33
CA ARG A 35 -12.20 -16.06 -29.12
C ARG A 35 -12.33 -14.55 -29.34
N VAL A 36 -11.95 -13.78 -28.31
CA VAL A 36 -11.72 -12.36 -28.48
C VAL A 36 -10.58 -12.24 -29.49
N PRO A 37 -10.80 -11.60 -30.65
CA PRO A 37 -9.72 -11.41 -31.61
C PRO A 37 -8.63 -10.54 -30.98
N PRO A 38 -7.34 -10.79 -31.28
CA PRO A 38 -6.29 -9.87 -30.93
C PRO A 38 -6.59 -8.52 -31.56
N TYR A 39 -6.36 -7.45 -30.79
CA TYR A 39 -6.59 -6.06 -31.19
C TYR A 39 -5.74 -5.74 -32.44
N THR A 40 -6.32 -5.91 -33.61
CA THR A 40 -5.76 -5.47 -34.90
C THR A 40 -6.45 -4.18 -35.35
N GLY A 41 -6.54 -3.22 -34.46
CA GLY A 41 -6.73 -1.84 -34.84
C GLY A 41 -5.37 -1.32 -35.28
N ALA A 42 -5.13 -1.28 -36.58
CA ALA A 42 -4.01 -0.51 -37.13
C ALA A 42 -4.20 0.95 -36.73
N VAL A 43 -3.64 1.31 -35.57
CA VAL A 43 -3.35 2.70 -35.27
C VAL A 43 -2.33 3.09 -36.32
N THR A 44 -2.74 3.89 -37.30
CA THR A 44 -1.83 4.61 -38.18
C THR A 44 -1.04 5.56 -37.29
N SER A 45 -0.01 5.03 -36.65
CA SER A 45 0.98 5.79 -35.89
C SER A 45 1.83 6.55 -36.89
N GLN A 46 1.46 7.80 -37.17
CA GLN A 46 2.49 8.72 -37.62
C GLN A 46 3.56 8.73 -36.54
N PRO A 47 4.86 8.64 -36.88
CA PRO A 47 5.92 8.72 -35.92
C PRO A 47 5.76 10.04 -35.16
N PHE A 48 5.82 9.98 -33.83
CA PHE A 48 5.81 11.15 -32.95
C PHE A 48 6.90 12.10 -33.47
N ASP A 49 6.49 13.28 -33.90
CA ASP A 49 7.43 14.30 -34.35
C ASP A 49 8.32 14.68 -33.15
N ARG A 50 9.61 14.31 -33.24
CA ARG A 50 10.60 14.50 -32.15
C ARG A 50 10.96 15.98 -31.91
N ASP A 51 10.41 16.90 -32.68
CA ASP A 51 10.57 18.35 -32.49
C ASP A 51 9.63 18.89 -31.40
N LEU A 52 9.54 18.12 -30.28
CA LEU A 52 8.83 18.51 -29.09
C LEU A 52 9.66 19.58 -28.38
N SER A 53 9.22 20.81 -28.39
CA SER A 53 9.82 21.97 -27.74
C SER A 53 10.00 21.74 -26.21
N GLY A 54 11.02 20.93 -25.80
CA GLY A 54 11.45 20.72 -24.43
C GLY A 54 10.50 19.89 -23.54
N ALA A 55 10.92 19.65 -22.31
CA ALA A 55 10.23 18.82 -21.32
C ALA A 55 8.79 19.30 -21.02
N ALA A 56 8.56 20.59 -20.96
CA ALA A 56 7.23 21.18 -20.74
C ALA A 56 6.27 20.93 -21.91
N GLY A 57 6.78 20.87 -23.14
CA GLY A 57 5.97 20.53 -24.33
C GLY A 57 5.47 19.07 -24.27
N VAL A 58 6.33 18.12 -23.88
CA VAL A 58 5.96 16.71 -23.70
C VAL A 58 4.95 16.58 -22.55
N LEU A 59 5.21 17.24 -21.42
CA LEU A 59 4.30 17.23 -20.27
C LEU A 59 2.88 17.62 -20.67
N ARG A 60 2.74 18.71 -21.42
CA ARG A 60 1.43 19.24 -21.82
C ARG A 60 0.78 18.38 -22.91
N ARG A 61 1.48 18.08 -23.99
CA ARG A 61 0.90 17.38 -25.15
C ARG A 61 0.60 15.89 -24.87
N VAL A 62 1.53 15.19 -24.22
CA VAL A 62 1.38 13.75 -23.99
C VAL A 62 0.58 13.50 -22.71
N PHE A 63 0.97 14.13 -21.60
CA PHE A 63 0.42 13.82 -20.28
C PHE A 63 -0.73 14.74 -19.86
N GLY A 64 -0.94 15.89 -20.55
CA GLY A 64 -2.04 16.81 -20.29
C GLY A 64 -1.89 17.60 -18.99
N TYR A 65 -0.66 17.85 -18.53
CA TYR A 65 -0.38 18.67 -17.36
C TYR A 65 0.30 19.98 -17.76
N ASP A 66 -0.13 21.10 -17.16
CA ASP A 66 0.39 22.43 -17.48
C ASP A 66 1.73 22.75 -16.81
N SER A 67 2.00 22.14 -15.65
CA SER A 67 3.19 22.42 -14.86
C SER A 67 3.73 21.18 -14.16
N PHE A 68 5.03 21.17 -13.95
CA PHE A 68 5.72 20.17 -13.13
C PHE A 68 5.43 20.39 -11.63
N ARG A 69 5.54 19.33 -10.84
CA ARG A 69 5.40 19.37 -9.39
C ARG A 69 6.75 19.27 -8.70
N GLY A 70 7.00 20.12 -7.71
CA GLY A 70 8.26 20.10 -6.95
C GLY A 70 9.47 20.09 -7.87
N ASP A 71 10.40 19.17 -7.63
CA ASP A 71 11.68 19.10 -8.34
C ASP A 71 11.61 18.33 -9.69
N GLN A 72 10.41 17.94 -10.16
CA GLN A 72 10.26 17.14 -11.39
C GLN A 72 10.96 17.75 -12.59
N GLN A 73 10.82 19.06 -12.82
CA GLN A 73 11.44 19.74 -13.95
C GLN A 73 12.96 19.62 -13.91
N GLU A 74 13.56 19.91 -12.76
CA GLU A 74 15.01 19.88 -12.56
C GLU A 74 15.56 18.45 -12.74
N ILE A 75 14.85 17.43 -12.22
CA ILE A 75 15.20 16.02 -12.40
C ILE A 75 15.17 15.64 -13.88
N ILE A 76 14.11 16.02 -14.59
CA ILE A 76 13.92 15.71 -16.01
C ILE A 76 15.01 16.39 -16.85
N GLU A 77 15.28 17.68 -16.65
CA GLU A 77 16.31 18.42 -17.37
C GLU A 77 17.72 17.87 -17.09
N HIS A 78 18.00 17.47 -15.83
CA HIS A 78 19.27 16.83 -15.46
C HIS A 78 19.50 15.51 -16.21
N LEU A 79 18.46 14.66 -16.31
CA LEU A 79 18.53 13.42 -17.07
C LEU A 79 18.64 13.63 -18.59
N ILE A 80 17.93 14.63 -19.13
CA ILE A 80 18.05 15.00 -20.55
C ILE A 80 19.50 15.42 -20.85
N GLY A 81 20.14 16.14 -19.92
CA GLY A 81 21.55 16.52 -19.99
C GLY A 81 22.55 15.36 -19.83
N GLY A 82 22.09 14.14 -19.52
CA GLY A 82 22.93 12.94 -19.39
C GLY A 82 23.47 12.68 -17.99
N GLY A 83 22.96 13.37 -16.95
CA GLY A 83 23.34 13.16 -15.55
C GLY A 83 22.60 12.01 -14.88
N ASP A 84 23.25 11.35 -13.92
CA ASP A 84 22.63 10.33 -13.05
C ASP A 84 21.84 10.98 -11.90
N ALA A 85 20.72 10.36 -11.49
CA ALA A 85 19.89 10.87 -10.40
C ALA A 85 19.44 9.78 -9.42
N LEU A 86 19.40 10.11 -8.12
CA LEU A 86 18.67 9.35 -7.10
C LEU A 86 17.47 10.18 -6.64
N VAL A 87 16.27 9.65 -6.82
CA VAL A 87 15.01 10.36 -6.56
C VAL A 87 14.20 9.65 -5.49
N LEU A 88 13.99 10.35 -4.38
CA LEU A 88 13.10 9.94 -3.32
C LEU A 88 11.86 10.84 -3.36
N MET A 89 10.73 10.28 -3.74
CA MET A 89 9.45 10.99 -3.82
C MET A 89 8.32 10.10 -3.30
N PRO A 90 7.32 10.64 -2.61
CA PRO A 90 6.20 9.86 -2.08
C PRO A 90 5.43 9.14 -3.19
N THR A 91 4.68 8.11 -2.82
CA THR A 91 3.74 7.47 -3.74
C THR A 91 2.69 8.49 -4.18
N GLY A 92 2.39 8.55 -5.49
CA GLY A 92 1.52 9.60 -6.06
C GLY A 92 2.22 10.93 -6.34
N GLY A 93 3.53 11.06 -6.05
CA GLY A 93 4.33 12.25 -6.35
C GLY A 93 4.70 12.43 -7.82
N GLY A 94 4.31 11.51 -8.70
CA GLY A 94 4.60 11.57 -10.13
C GLY A 94 6.02 11.13 -10.51
N LYS A 95 6.61 10.17 -9.76
CA LYS A 95 7.94 9.59 -10.05
C LYS A 95 8.11 9.11 -11.48
N SER A 96 7.08 8.49 -12.07
CA SER A 96 7.15 7.91 -13.41
C SER A 96 7.44 8.96 -14.49
N LEU A 97 6.91 10.18 -14.36
CA LEU A 97 7.18 11.28 -15.29
C LEU A 97 8.67 11.65 -15.34
N CYS A 98 9.38 11.49 -14.22
CA CYS A 98 10.80 11.82 -14.13
C CYS A 98 11.70 10.98 -15.05
N TYR A 99 11.26 9.78 -15.46
CA TYR A 99 11.97 8.98 -16.45
C TYR A 99 11.23 8.86 -17.79
N GLN A 100 9.90 8.94 -17.79
CA GLN A 100 9.11 8.82 -19.02
C GLN A 100 9.37 9.99 -19.97
N ILE A 101 9.36 11.23 -19.46
CA ILE A 101 9.60 12.43 -20.29
C ILE A 101 11.01 12.44 -20.87
N PRO A 102 12.09 12.23 -20.09
CA PRO A 102 13.44 12.13 -20.68
C PRO A 102 13.58 11.01 -21.71
N ALA A 103 12.93 9.85 -21.50
CA ALA A 103 12.95 8.75 -22.46
C ALA A 103 12.31 9.11 -23.81
N LEU A 104 11.28 9.98 -23.79
CA LEU A 104 10.63 10.47 -25.02
C LEU A 104 11.45 11.53 -25.76
N ILE A 105 12.31 12.26 -25.06
CA ILE A 105 13.12 13.36 -25.65
C ILE A 105 14.48 12.88 -26.12
N ARG A 106 15.15 12.03 -25.33
CA ARG A 106 16.49 11.54 -25.65
C ARG A 106 16.44 10.51 -26.78
N PRO A 107 17.46 10.43 -27.65
CA PRO A 107 17.51 9.42 -28.69
C PRO A 107 17.69 8.02 -28.10
N GLY A 108 16.96 7.04 -28.64
CA GLY A 108 16.98 5.65 -28.19
C GLY A 108 15.75 5.26 -27.38
N THR A 109 15.77 4.07 -26.78
CA THR A 109 14.68 3.53 -25.95
C THR A 109 15.01 3.67 -24.47
N GLY A 110 14.10 4.20 -23.66
CA GLY A 110 14.23 4.18 -22.21
C GLY A 110 13.99 2.78 -21.64
N VAL A 111 14.95 2.25 -20.90
CA VAL A 111 14.85 0.91 -20.27
C VAL A 111 14.48 1.07 -18.80
N VAL A 112 13.32 0.56 -18.41
CA VAL A 112 12.78 0.66 -17.05
C VAL A 112 12.85 -0.69 -16.35
N ILE A 113 13.63 -0.79 -15.28
CA ILE A 113 13.71 -1.98 -14.46
C ILE A 113 12.67 -1.87 -13.34
N SER A 114 11.69 -2.76 -13.34
CA SER A 114 10.61 -2.78 -12.35
C SER A 114 10.45 -4.17 -11.74
N PRO A 115 10.21 -4.29 -10.41
CA PRO A 115 10.19 -5.58 -9.73
C PRO A 115 8.87 -6.35 -9.89
N LEU A 116 7.89 -5.77 -10.59
CA LEU A 116 6.51 -6.26 -10.56
C LEU A 116 5.88 -6.31 -11.95
N ILE A 117 5.53 -7.51 -12.36
CA ILE A 117 4.90 -7.78 -13.65
C ILE A 117 3.57 -7.01 -13.80
N ALA A 118 2.72 -7.00 -12.77
CA ALA A 118 1.44 -6.29 -12.82
C ALA A 118 1.61 -4.78 -13.03
N LEU A 119 2.60 -4.16 -12.33
CA LEU A 119 2.90 -2.75 -12.50
C LEU A 119 3.40 -2.43 -13.92
N MET A 120 4.22 -3.32 -14.49
CA MET A 120 4.68 -3.14 -15.87
C MET A 120 3.50 -3.09 -16.85
N HIS A 121 2.53 -4.01 -16.72
CA HIS A 121 1.32 -4.03 -17.54
C HIS A 121 0.53 -2.72 -17.41
N ASP A 122 0.22 -2.32 -16.17
CA ASP A 122 -0.54 -1.10 -15.90
C ASP A 122 0.14 0.17 -16.46
N GLN A 123 1.47 0.27 -16.32
CA GLN A 123 2.27 1.39 -16.84
C GLN A 123 2.32 1.40 -18.37
N VAL A 124 2.52 0.23 -19.00
CA VAL A 124 2.54 0.10 -20.47
C VAL A 124 1.17 0.41 -21.05
N ASP A 125 0.08 -0.12 -20.49
CA ASP A 125 -1.29 0.16 -20.95
C ASP A 125 -1.61 1.66 -20.88
N ALA A 126 -1.22 2.31 -19.77
CA ALA A 126 -1.42 3.74 -19.59
C ALA A 126 -0.63 4.58 -20.62
N LEU A 127 0.62 4.21 -20.90
CA LEU A 127 1.46 4.88 -21.88
C LEU A 127 0.94 4.67 -23.32
N GLN A 128 0.53 3.45 -23.67
CA GLN A 128 -0.06 3.15 -24.98
C GLN A 128 -1.38 3.92 -25.19
N ALA A 129 -2.20 4.08 -24.16
CA ALA A 129 -3.41 4.91 -24.22
C ALA A 129 -3.11 6.40 -24.49
N LEU A 130 -1.90 6.85 -24.17
CA LEU A 130 -1.40 8.22 -24.48
C LEU A 130 -0.66 8.28 -25.82
N GLY A 131 -0.61 7.18 -26.59
CA GLY A 131 0.08 7.11 -27.87
C GLY A 131 1.59 6.86 -27.78
N VAL A 132 2.13 6.61 -26.58
CA VAL A 132 3.55 6.29 -26.37
C VAL A 132 3.81 4.82 -26.73
N ARG A 133 4.88 4.52 -27.47
CA ARG A 133 5.26 3.18 -27.88
C ARG A 133 6.00 2.47 -26.76
N ALA A 134 5.26 1.93 -25.81
CA ALA A 134 5.79 1.22 -24.66
C ALA A 134 5.57 -0.29 -24.78
N GLY A 135 6.51 -1.07 -24.24
CA GLY A 135 6.40 -2.52 -24.17
C GLY A 135 7.08 -3.08 -22.92
N PHE A 136 6.95 -4.38 -22.69
CA PHE A 136 7.61 -5.05 -21.57
C PHE A 136 8.18 -6.41 -21.97
N LEU A 137 9.20 -6.87 -21.24
CA LEU A 137 9.75 -8.23 -21.31
C LEU A 137 9.83 -8.82 -19.91
N ASN A 138 8.97 -9.81 -19.64
CA ASN A 138 8.91 -10.52 -18.36
C ASN A 138 8.51 -11.99 -18.55
N SER A 139 8.31 -12.73 -17.47
CA SER A 139 8.00 -14.17 -17.48
C SER A 139 6.55 -14.51 -17.81
N SER A 140 5.65 -13.52 -17.93
CA SER A 140 4.23 -13.77 -18.24
C SER A 140 3.96 -13.96 -19.74
N GLN A 141 4.91 -13.56 -20.61
CA GLN A 141 4.79 -13.62 -22.06
C GLN A 141 5.20 -14.98 -22.61
N ASP A 142 4.54 -15.41 -23.66
CA ASP A 142 4.99 -16.56 -24.44
C ASP A 142 6.24 -16.24 -25.29
N ARG A 143 6.82 -17.29 -25.91
CA ARG A 143 8.05 -17.12 -26.71
C ARG A 143 7.85 -16.25 -27.94
N GLY A 144 6.68 -16.30 -28.57
CA GLY A 144 6.35 -15.50 -29.75
C GLY A 144 6.23 -14.02 -29.41
N GLU A 145 5.50 -13.71 -28.35
CA GLU A 145 5.37 -12.36 -27.82
C GLU A 145 6.71 -11.76 -27.43
N GLN A 146 7.56 -12.55 -26.74
CA GLN A 146 8.91 -12.11 -26.38
C GLN A 146 9.76 -11.82 -27.63
N ALA A 147 9.73 -12.69 -28.64
CA ALA A 147 10.50 -12.50 -29.87
C ALA A 147 10.03 -11.26 -30.66
N ALA A 148 8.72 -11.02 -30.74
CA ALA A 148 8.18 -9.84 -31.38
C ALA A 148 8.61 -8.55 -30.65
N MET A 149 8.53 -8.53 -29.32
CA MET A 149 8.96 -7.39 -28.50
C MET A 149 10.47 -7.10 -28.65
N GLN A 150 11.30 -8.14 -28.69
CA GLN A 150 12.74 -8.00 -28.93
C GLN A 150 13.03 -7.43 -30.32
N ALA A 151 12.31 -7.89 -31.35
CA ALA A 151 12.45 -7.36 -32.71
C ALA A 151 12.05 -5.88 -32.80
N ASP A 152 10.95 -5.48 -32.16
CA ASP A 152 10.52 -4.09 -32.11
C ASP A 152 11.50 -3.19 -31.35
N PHE A 153 12.10 -3.70 -30.26
CA PHE A 153 13.16 -3.00 -29.53
C PHE A 153 14.39 -2.77 -30.39
N LEU A 154 14.91 -3.81 -31.06
CA LEU A 154 16.09 -3.71 -31.95
C LEU A 154 15.81 -2.82 -33.15
N ALA A 155 14.59 -2.79 -33.66
CA ALA A 155 14.19 -1.92 -34.76
C ALA A 155 13.96 -0.44 -34.33
N GLY A 156 14.18 -0.08 -33.07
CA GLY A 156 13.98 1.28 -32.54
C GLY A 156 12.51 1.74 -32.56
N LYS A 157 11.56 0.81 -32.57
CA LYS A 157 10.12 1.11 -32.58
C LYS A 157 9.55 1.42 -31.20
N LEU A 158 10.32 1.25 -30.13
CA LEU A 158 9.88 1.50 -28.76
C LEU A 158 10.48 2.79 -28.22
N ASP A 159 9.67 3.56 -27.50
CA ASP A 159 10.09 4.70 -26.71
C ASP A 159 10.49 4.25 -25.30
N LEU A 160 9.78 3.26 -24.73
CA LEU A 160 10.06 2.67 -23.42
C LEU A 160 9.96 1.14 -23.46
N LEU A 161 10.91 0.46 -22.80
CA LEU A 161 10.89 -0.98 -22.56
C LEU A 161 11.00 -1.27 -21.07
N TYR A 162 9.99 -1.92 -20.50
CA TYR A 162 9.99 -2.38 -19.11
C TYR A 162 10.59 -3.77 -19.01
N LEU A 163 11.53 -3.96 -18.08
CA LEU A 163 12.23 -5.23 -17.84
C LEU A 163 12.05 -5.69 -16.40
N ALA A 164 11.83 -6.98 -16.23
CA ALA A 164 11.93 -7.60 -14.92
C ALA A 164 13.42 -7.76 -14.52
N PRO A 165 13.80 -7.49 -13.25
CA PRO A 165 15.20 -7.45 -12.81
C PRO A 165 15.94 -8.79 -13.01
N GLU A 166 15.25 -9.93 -12.87
CA GLU A 166 15.83 -11.26 -13.10
C GLU A 166 16.31 -11.48 -14.54
N ARG A 167 15.76 -10.73 -15.49
CA ARG A 167 16.20 -10.81 -16.88
C ARG A 167 17.61 -10.27 -17.11
N LEU A 168 18.06 -9.33 -16.30
CA LEU A 168 19.42 -8.77 -16.42
C LEU A 168 20.52 -9.75 -16.02
N LYS A 169 20.17 -10.86 -15.35
CA LYS A 169 21.10 -11.98 -15.14
C LYS A 169 21.33 -12.84 -16.40
N SER A 170 20.48 -12.68 -17.40
CA SER A 170 20.59 -13.46 -18.63
C SER A 170 21.54 -12.79 -19.63
N ALA A 171 22.56 -13.53 -20.04
CA ALA A 171 23.49 -13.08 -21.08
C ALA A 171 22.79 -12.75 -22.42
N SER A 172 21.64 -13.37 -22.71
CA SER A 172 20.85 -13.05 -23.92
C SER A 172 20.20 -11.67 -23.81
N THR A 173 19.68 -11.30 -22.64
CA THR A 173 19.12 -9.96 -22.42
C THR A 173 20.20 -8.88 -22.45
N LEU A 174 21.36 -9.13 -21.83
CA LEU A 174 22.47 -8.18 -21.90
C LEU A 174 22.95 -7.94 -23.33
N ARG A 175 23.08 -9.01 -24.15
CA ARG A 175 23.39 -8.87 -25.57
C ARG A 175 22.31 -8.14 -26.38
N LEU A 176 21.03 -8.33 -26.02
CA LEU A 176 19.94 -7.59 -26.65
C LEU A 176 20.07 -6.09 -26.38
N LEU A 177 20.39 -5.70 -25.15
CA LEU A 177 20.58 -4.31 -24.77
C LEU A 177 21.82 -3.69 -25.44
N ASP A 178 22.91 -4.45 -25.62
CA ASP A 178 24.11 -3.97 -26.32
C ASP A 178 23.87 -3.60 -27.80
N GLN A 179 22.86 -4.19 -28.43
CA GLN A 179 22.57 -3.99 -29.85
C GLN A 179 21.64 -2.82 -30.14
N ALA A 180 21.05 -2.20 -29.09
CA ALA A 180 20.09 -1.12 -29.24
C ALA A 180 20.62 0.20 -28.69
N ALA A 181 20.10 1.31 -29.23
CA ALA A 181 20.34 2.62 -28.63
C ALA A 181 19.48 2.80 -27.39
N ILE A 182 20.11 2.98 -26.24
CA ILE A 182 19.43 3.18 -24.96
C ILE A 182 19.50 4.66 -24.58
N SER A 183 18.35 5.28 -24.32
CA SER A 183 18.25 6.69 -23.94
C SER A 183 18.57 6.92 -22.46
N LEU A 184 18.12 6.02 -21.58
CA LEU A 184 18.37 6.03 -20.13
C LEU A 184 18.03 4.66 -19.51
N PHE A 185 18.52 4.41 -18.29
CA PHE A 185 18.04 3.35 -17.40
C PHE A 185 17.27 3.96 -16.23
N ALA A 186 16.04 3.50 -16.01
CA ALA A 186 15.25 3.81 -14.84
C ALA A 186 15.15 2.59 -13.92
N ILE A 187 15.61 2.70 -12.68
CA ILE A 187 15.56 1.66 -11.65
C ILE A 187 14.42 2.03 -10.71
N ASP A 188 13.25 1.46 -10.95
CA ASP A 188 12.08 1.67 -10.10
C ASP A 188 12.16 0.80 -8.84
N GLU A 189 11.53 1.27 -7.76
CA GLU A 189 11.58 0.67 -6.42
C GLU A 189 13.02 0.33 -5.98
N ALA A 190 13.94 1.28 -6.16
CA ALA A 190 15.38 1.09 -5.90
C ALA A 190 15.70 0.63 -4.46
N HIS A 191 14.77 0.80 -3.50
CA HIS A 191 14.93 0.26 -2.14
C HIS A 191 15.06 -1.27 -2.11
N CYS A 192 14.62 -1.97 -3.19
CA CYS A 192 14.78 -3.42 -3.31
C CYS A 192 16.24 -3.89 -3.37
N VAL A 193 17.20 -3.00 -3.65
CA VAL A 193 18.64 -3.34 -3.62
C VAL A 193 19.18 -3.42 -2.19
N SER A 194 18.46 -2.82 -1.23
CA SER A 194 18.94 -2.65 0.14
C SER A 194 18.48 -3.78 1.06
N GLN A 195 19.42 -4.38 1.79
CA GLN A 195 19.11 -5.32 2.87
C GLN A 195 18.45 -4.65 4.09
N TRP A 196 18.56 -3.34 4.21
CA TRP A 196 17.87 -2.53 5.21
C TRP A 196 16.47 -2.12 4.74
N GLY A 197 16.15 -2.34 3.45
CA GLY A 197 14.83 -2.12 2.89
C GLY A 197 13.83 -3.18 3.37
N HIS A 198 12.57 -2.83 3.32
CA HIS A 198 11.47 -3.73 3.74
C HIS A 198 11.14 -4.83 2.71
N ASP A 199 11.67 -4.74 1.47
CA ASP A 199 11.48 -5.70 0.36
C ASP A 199 12.79 -5.93 -0.40
N PHE A 200 13.77 -6.52 0.26
CA PHE A 200 15.05 -6.85 -0.37
C PHE A 200 14.87 -7.93 -1.44
N ARG A 201 15.43 -7.67 -2.64
CA ARG A 201 15.42 -8.60 -3.78
C ARG A 201 16.85 -8.83 -4.29
N PRO A 202 17.37 -10.05 -4.18
CA PRO A 202 18.74 -10.36 -4.64
C PRO A 202 19.00 -10.05 -6.12
N ASP A 203 17.93 -10.06 -6.95
CA ASP A 203 18.04 -9.75 -8.38
C ASP A 203 18.48 -8.31 -8.65
N TYR A 204 18.17 -7.38 -7.72
CA TYR A 204 18.59 -5.98 -7.83
C TYR A 204 20.09 -5.76 -7.65
N LEU A 205 20.83 -6.73 -7.09
CA LEU A 205 22.28 -6.62 -6.93
C LEU A 205 23.01 -6.61 -8.29
N ALA A 206 22.45 -7.26 -9.32
CA ALA A 206 22.99 -7.25 -10.66
C ALA A 206 22.91 -5.87 -11.35
N LEU A 207 22.13 -4.93 -10.82
CA LEU A 207 21.96 -3.59 -11.42
C LEU A 207 23.21 -2.71 -11.27
N SER A 208 24.16 -3.07 -10.42
CA SER A 208 25.48 -2.42 -10.36
C SER A 208 26.23 -2.50 -11.69
N GLU A 209 26.06 -3.59 -12.45
CA GLU A 209 26.70 -3.80 -13.75
C GLU A 209 26.27 -2.79 -14.82
N LEU A 210 25.11 -2.15 -14.68
CA LEU A 210 24.62 -1.16 -15.64
C LEU A 210 25.59 0.02 -15.81
N HIS A 211 26.24 0.44 -14.72
CA HIS A 211 27.20 1.54 -14.76
C HIS A 211 28.48 1.18 -15.53
N GLU A 212 28.96 -0.03 -15.33
CA GLU A 212 30.21 -0.51 -15.95
C GLU A 212 30.01 -0.77 -17.44
N ARG A 213 28.84 -1.32 -17.81
CA ARG A 213 28.57 -1.75 -19.19
C ARG A 213 28.11 -0.60 -20.09
N TRP A 214 27.35 0.35 -19.57
CA TRP A 214 26.83 1.50 -20.32
C TRP A 214 27.14 2.83 -19.61
N PRO A 215 28.44 3.21 -19.47
CA PRO A 215 28.83 4.34 -18.64
C PRO A 215 28.34 5.71 -19.16
N SER A 216 27.98 5.80 -20.46
CA SER A 216 27.47 7.02 -21.08
C SER A 216 25.95 7.15 -21.03
N VAL A 217 25.24 6.11 -20.60
CA VAL A 217 23.77 6.11 -20.49
C VAL A 217 23.36 6.58 -19.10
N PRO A 218 22.61 7.68 -18.96
CA PRO A 218 22.19 8.19 -17.66
C PRO A 218 21.24 7.22 -16.95
N ARG A 219 21.37 7.19 -15.61
CA ARG A 219 20.57 6.32 -14.76
C ARG A 219 19.78 7.15 -13.77
N ILE A 220 18.55 6.75 -13.57
CA ILE A 220 17.72 7.27 -12.48
C ILE A 220 17.27 6.12 -11.58
N ALA A 221 17.55 6.23 -10.27
CA ALA A 221 17.02 5.32 -9.26
C ALA A 221 15.90 6.02 -8.50
N LEU A 222 14.73 5.37 -8.44
CA LEU A 222 13.53 5.96 -7.83
C LEU A 222 12.99 5.07 -6.70
N THR A 223 12.57 5.69 -5.61
CA THR A 223 11.86 4.98 -4.54
C THR A 223 10.92 5.92 -3.80
N ALA A 224 9.86 5.34 -3.21
CA ALA A 224 8.95 6.07 -2.33
C ALA A 224 9.37 6.02 -0.86
N THR A 225 10.23 5.08 -0.48
CA THR A 225 10.56 4.79 0.93
C THR A 225 12.04 4.47 1.05
N ALA A 226 12.78 5.33 1.72
CA ALA A 226 14.17 5.04 2.09
C ALA A 226 14.57 5.83 3.31
N THR A 227 14.94 5.12 4.38
CA THR A 227 15.63 5.69 5.53
C THR A 227 17.03 6.16 5.13
N LYS A 228 17.71 6.91 6.01
CA LYS A 228 19.11 7.31 5.74
C LYS A 228 20.03 6.12 5.46
N ALA A 229 19.85 5.01 6.19
CA ALA A 229 20.63 3.78 5.99
C ALA A 229 20.34 3.12 4.64
N THR A 230 19.06 2.97 4.31
CA THR A 230 18.61 2.44 3.00
C THR A 230 19.14 3.29 1.84
N ARG A 231 19.09 4.62 1.97
CA ARG A 231 19.64 5.55 0.96
C ARG A 231 21.14 5.36 0.74
N ALA A 232 21.91 5.28 1.84
CA ALA A 232 23.36 5.05 1.74
C ALA A 232 23.67 3.73 1.02
N GLU A 233 22.91 2.68 1.29
CA GLU A 233 23.11 1.39 0.61
C GLU A 233 22.70 1.44 -0.88
N ILE A 234 21.60 2.11 -1.24
CA ILE A 234 21.21 2.34 -2.65
C ILE A 234 22.36 3.04 -3.42
N ILE A 235 22.88 4.13 -2.85
CA ILE A 235 23.98 4.89 -3.45
C ILE A 235 25.21 3.99 -3.68
N SER A 236 25.61 3.22 -2.67
CA SER A 236 26.76 2.33 -2.73
C SER A 236 26.53 1.18 -3.73
N ARG A 237 25.40 0.48 -3.64
CA ARG A 237 25.12 -0.72 -4.45
C ARG A 237 24.87 -0.41 -5.93
N LEU A 238 24.28 0.74 -6.24
CA LEU A 238 24.02 1.16 -7.63
C LEU A 238 25.11 2.08 -8.20
N SER A 239 26.23 2.29 -7.49
CA SER A 239 27.32 3.19 -7.92
C SER A 239 26.82 4.58 -8.28
N LEU A 240 25.98 5.18 -7.41
CA LEU A 240 25.35 6.50 -7.59
C LEU A 240 26.02 7.59 -6.73
N ALA A 241 27.29 7.44 -6.37
CA ALA A 241 27.99 8.42 -5.52
C ALA A 241 28.12 9.79 -6.19
N SER A 242 28.24 9.84 -7.52
CA SER A 242 28.29 11.07 -8.33
C SER A 242 26.92 11.55 -8.80
N ALA A 243 25.85 10.79 -8.57
CA ALA A 243 24.51 11.15 -8.98
C ALA A 243 23.97 12.35 -8.20
N ARG A 244 23.10 13.14 -8.81
CA ARG A 244 22.38 14.18 -8.09
C ARG A 244 21.24 13.57 -7.26
N HIS A 245 21.13 13.99 -6.00
CA HIS A 245 20.14 13.44 -5.07
C HIS A 245 18.98 14.41 -4.88
N TYR A 246 17.77 13.95 -5.19
CA TYR A 246 16.53 14.69 -5.01
C TYR A 246 15.68 14.00 -3.94
N VAL A 247 15.37 14.71 -2.89
CA VAL A 247 14.60 14.17 -1.75
C VAL A 247 13.40 15.09 -1.52
N ALA A 248 12.27 14.69 -2.07
CA ALA A 248 11.01 15.37 -1.79
C ALA A 248 10.49 15.01 -0.40
N SER A 249 9.63 15.85 0.14
CA SER A 249 8.93 15.55 1.39
C SER A 249 8.11 14.26 1.26
N PHE A 250 8.15 13.44 2.32
CA PHE A 250 7.31 12.25 2.46
C PHE A 250 5.89 12.60 2.93
N ASP A 251 5.58 13.89 3.13
CA ASP A 251 4.26 14.29 3.61
C ASP A 251 3.14 14.03 2.60
N ARG A 252 2.05 13.49 3.12
CA ARG A 252 0.80 13.27 2.41
C ARG A 252 -0.34 13.98 3.15
N PRO A 253 -0.47 15.31 3.01
CA PRO A 253 -1.38 16.11 3.81
C PRO A 253 -2.86 15.73 3.64
N ASN A 254 -3.22 15.13 2.52
CA ASN A 254 -4.57 14.66 2.22
C ASN A 254 -4.94 13.33 2.90
N ILE A 255 -3.98 12.59 3.50
CA ILE A 255 -4.27 11.34 4.19
C ILE A 255 -4.45 11.62 5.69
N ARG A 256 -5.61 11.27 6.24
CA ARG A 256 -5.91 11.30 7.68
C ARG A 256 -5.49 9.99 8.34
N TYR A 257 -4.51 10.03 9.22
CA TYR A 257 -4.06 8.85 9.98
C TYR A 257 -4.88 8.68 11.25
N ARG A 258 -5.38 7.46 11.48
CA ARG A 258 -6.19 7.07 12.65
C ARG A 258 -5.80 5.68 13.12
N ILE A 259 -5.36 5.57 14.37
CA ILE A 259 -4.96 4.30 14.99
C ILE A 259 -5.79 4.07 16.24
N GLU A 260 -6.50 2.94 16.27
CA GLU A 260 -7.46 2.62 17.32
C GLU A 260 -7.14 1.28 18.01
N PRO A 261 -7.48 1.13 19.31
CA PRO A 261 -7.44 -0.17 19.97
C PRO A 261 -8.38 -1.17 19.27
N LYS A 262 -7.87 -2.36 19.01
CA LYS A 262 -8.60 -3.46 18.38
C LYS A 262 -9.50 -4.13 19.41
N ALA A 263 -10.80 -3.92 19.30
CA ALA A 263 -11.82 -4.56 20.14
C ALA A 263 -12.65 -5.57 19.33
N GLU A 264 -13.49 -5.07 18.43
CA GLU A 264 -14.29 -5.87 17.49
C GLU A 264 -13.95 -5.42 16.05
N PRO A 265 -12.80 -5.86 15.49
CA PRO A 265 -12.21 -5.24 14.30
C PRO A 265 -13.13 -5.23 13.08
N LEU A 266 -13.92 -6.29 12.85
CA LEU A 266 -14.84 -6.32 11.70
C LEU A 266 -16.01 -5.33 11.89
N ARG A 267 -16.50 -5.14 13.11
CA ARG A 267 -17.54 -4.15 13.39
C ARG A 267 -17.01 -2.73 13.35
N GLN A 268 -15.78 -2.51 13.85
CA GLN A 268 -15.10 -1.22 13.75
C GLN A 268 -14.89 -0.83 12.28
N LEU A 269 -14.40 -1.76 11.46
CA LEU A 269 -14.28 -1.57 10.01
C LEU A 269 -15.63 -1.26 9.36
N LEU A 270 -16.68 -2.05 9.65
CA LEU A 270 -18.01 -1.83 9.08
C LEU A 270 -18.59 -0.46 9.44
N THR A 271 -18.35 -0.01 10.67
CA THR A 271 -18.75 1.33 11.12
C THR A 271 -18.02 2.40 10.32
N LEU A 272 -16.68 2.31 10.18
CA LEU A 272 -15.89 3.22 9.35
C LEU A 272 -16.46 3.31 7.92
N LEU A 273 -16.70 2.17 7.28
CA LEU A 273 -17.17 2.12 5.90
C LEU A 273 -18.56 2.73 5.73
N ARG A 274 -19.48 2.47 6.66
CA ARG A 274 -20.86 2.99 6.57
C ARG A 274 -20.99 4.46 6.92
N THR A 275 -20.14 4.96 7.82
CA THR A 275 -20.28 6.33 8.35
C THR A 275 -19.39 7.34 7.65
N GLU A 276 -18.19 6.94 7.20
CA GLU A 276 -17.20 7.86 6.63
C GLU A 276 -16.92 7.59 5.15
N HIS A 277 -17.16 6.35 4.67
CA HIS A 277 -16.83 5.92 3.30
C HIS A 277 -17.97 5.16 2.59
N PRO A 278 -19.22 5.67 2.60
CA PRO A 278 -20.32 4.98 1.93
C PRO A 278 -20.14 5.02 0.41
N GLY A 279 -19.97 3.83 -0.21
CA GLY A 279 -19.77 3.70 -1.66
C GLY A 279 -18.38 4.08 -2.18
N ASP A 280 -17.42 4.31 -1.30
CA ASP A 280 -16.05 4.62 -1.68
C ASP A 280 -15.23 3.36 -2.00
N ALA A 281 -14.30 3.49 -2.94
CA ALA A 281 -13.29 2.47 -3.19
C ALA A 281 -12.21 2.48 -2.09
N GLY A 282 -11.82 1.29 -1.63
CA GLY A 282 -10.81 1.18 -0.58
C GLY A 282 -10.09 -0.14 -0.53
N ILE A 283 -9.05 -0.21 0.30
CA ILE A 283 -8.24 -1.42 0.51
C ILE A 283 -8.24 -1.78 1.99
N VAL A 284 -8.48 -3.07 2.29
CA VAL A 284 -8.42 -3.62 3.65
C VAL A 284 -7.30 -4.66 3.71
N TYR A 285 -6.28 -4.39 4.50
CA TYR A 285 -5.16 -5.31 4.70
C TYR A 285 -5.38 -6.25 5.87
N CYS A 286 -5.15 -7.53 5.62
CA CYS A 286 -5.17 -8.61 6.60
C CYS A 286 -3.86 -9.41 6.53
N LEU A 287 -3.41 -9.94 7.66
CA LEU A 287 -2.16 -10.71 7.73
C LEU A 287 -2.29 -12.09 7.09
N SER A 288 -3.43 -12.78 7.23
CA SER A 288 -3.61 -14.14 6.75
C SER A 288 -4.66 -14.26 5.63
N ARG A 289 -4.49 -15.30 4.78
CA ARG A 289 -5.46 -15.63 3.72
C ARG A 289 -6.85 -15.89 4.29
N ALA A 290 -6.94 -16.66 5.37
CA ALA A 290 -8.22 -16.94 6.04
C ALA A 290 -8.91 -15.69 6.57
N SER A 291 -8.14 -14.71 7.08
CA SER A 291 -8.69 -13.41 7.51
C SER A 291 -9.21 -12.61 6.32
N VAL A 292 -8.55 -12.67 5.16
CA VAL A 292 -9.02 -12.02 3.93
C VAL A 292 -10.38 -12.57 3.53
N ASP A 293 -10.52 -13.90 3.39
CA ASP A 293 -11.76 -14.54 2.97
C ASP A 293 -12.90 -14.26 3.96
N LYS A 294 -12.62 -14.37 5.27
CA LYS A 294 -13.58 -14.06 6.33
C LYS A 294 -14.05 -12.61 6.28
N THR A 295 -13.14 -11.68 6.07
CA THR A 295 -13.44 -10.24 6.04
C THR A 295 -14.23 -9.89 4.79
N ALA A 296 -13.84 -10.37 3.61
CA ALA A 296 -14.58 -10.15 2.36
C ALA A 296 -16.03 -10.68 2.48
N THR A 297 -16.19 -11.93 2.92
CA THR A 297 -17.52 -12.52 3.15
C THR A 297 -18.35 -11.74 4.18
N PHE A 298 -17.71 -11.23 5.24
CA PHE A 298 -18.41 -10.41 6.24
C PHE A 298 -18.91 -9.10 5.64
N LEU A 299 -18.09 -8.41 4.85
CA LEU A 299 -18.46 -7.16 4.19
C LEU A 299 -19.58 -7.37 3.17
N GLU A 300 -19.51 -8.43 2.34
CA GLU A 300 -20.55 -8.77 1.37
C GLU A 300 -21.91 -9.05 2.03
N ARG A 301 -21.92 -9.82 3.14
CA ARG A 301 -23.14 -10.07 3.93
C ARG A 301 -23.73 -8.80 4.54
N ASN A 302 -22.95 -7.74 4.66
CA ASN A 302 -23.38 -6.44 5.17
C ASN A 302 -23.66 -5.42 4.05
N GLY A 303 -23.74 -5.86 2.77
CA GLY A 303 -24.11 -5.03 1.63
C GLY A 303 -22.98 -4.18 1.06
N ILE A 304 -21.72 -4.49 1.39
CA ILE A 304 -20.52 -3.82 0.84
C ILE A 304 -19.87 -4.77 -0.16
N THR A 305 -19.72 -4.34 -1.41
CA THR A 305 -19.06 -5.14 -2.45
C THR A 305 -17.57 -5.26 -2.15
N ALA A 306 -17.13 -6.45 -1.77
CA ALA A 306 -15.77 -6.72 -1.36
C ALA A 306 -15.16 -7.88 -2.14
N LEU A 307 -13.90 -7.73 -2.59
CA LEU A 307 -13.18 -8.73 -3.37
C LEU A 307 -11.98 -9.24 -2.59
N PRO A 308 -11.80 -10.56 -2.41
CA PRO A 308 -10.62 -11.12 -1.78
C PRO A 308 -9.42 -11.11 -2.75
N TYR A 309 -8.20 -10.87 -2.21
CA TYR A 309 -6.96 -10.95 -2.96
C TYR A 309 -5.81 -11.50 -2.10
N HIS A 310 -5.34 -12.70 -2.41
CA HIS A 310 -4.19 -13.32 -1.75
C HIS A 310 -3.56 -14.41 -2.63
N ALA A 311 -2.34 -14.81 -2.33
CA ALA A 311 -1.58 -15.78 -3.11
C ALA A 311 -2.18 -17.22 -3.16
N GLY A 312 -3.16 -17.50 -2.29
CA GLY A 312 -3.89 -18.79 -2.30
C GLY A 312 -5.02 -18.87 -3.32
N LEU A 313 -5.43 -17.74 -3.92
CA LEU A 313 -6.39 -17.72 -5.02
C LEU A 313 -5.73 -18.21 -6.31
N ASP A 314 -6.50 -18.87 -7.17
CA ASP A 314 -6.04 -19.20 -8.51
C ASP A 314 -5.74 -17.90 -9.32
N THR A 315 -4.85 -18.01 -10.30
CA THR A 315 -4.37 -16.86 -11.06
C THR A 315 -5.50 -16.15 -11.81
N ARG A 316 -6.47 -16.89 -12.34
CA ARG A 316 -7.60 -16.31 -13.07
C ARG A 316 -8.48 -15.44 -12.17
N THR A 317 -8.88 -15.96 -11.01
CA THR A 317 -9.67 -15.23 -10.00
C THR A 317 -8.90 -14.01 -9.50
N ARG A 318 -7.61 -14.16 -9.21
CA ARG A 318 -6.76 -13.07 -8.73
C ARG A 318 -6.66 -11.93 -9.75
N THR A 319 -6.39 -12.25 -11.02
CA THR A 319 -6.34 -11.27 -12.12
C THR A 319 -7.70 -10.62 -12.34
N ALA A 320 -8.79 -11.40 -12.32
CA ALA A 320 -10.15 -10.87 -12.48
C ALA A 320 -10.52 -9.89 -11.36
N ASN A 321 -10.23 -10.22 -10.10
CA ASN A 321 -10.51 -9.35 -8.95
C ASN A 321 -9.69 -8.06 -9.01
N GLN A 322 -8.42 -8.12 -9.39
CA GLN A 322 -7.59 -6.94 -9.59
C GLN A 322 -8.14 -6.05 -10.71
N ALA A 323 -8.46 -6.64 -11.86
CA ALA A 323 -9.02 -5.91 -12.98
C ALA A 323 -10.36 -5.24 -12.64
N ARG A 324 -11.23 -5.92 -11.89
CA ARG A 324 -12.47 -5.34 -11.38
C ARG A 324 -12.21 -4.16 -10.45
N PHE A 325 -11.31 -4.31 -9.48
CA PHE A 325 -10.97 -3.23 -8.56
C PHE A 325 -10.45 -1.99 -9.28
N LEU A 326 -9.62 -2.16 -10.31
CA LEU A 326 -9.09 -1.05 -11.10
C LEU A 326 -10.15 -0.36 -11.97
N ARG A 327 -11.15 -1.13 -12.48
CA ARG A 327 -12.15 -0.64 -13.44
C ARG A 327 -13.44 -0.16 -12.81
N GLU A 328 -13.87 -0.79 -11.72
CA GLU A 328 -15.16 -0.52 -11.07
C GLU A 328 -14.98 0.49 -9.91
N ASP A 329 -15.95 1.36 -9.73
CA ASP A 329 -16.01 2.31 -8.61
C ASP A 329 -16.65 1.65 -7.38
N GLY A 330 -16.37 2.16 -6.18
CA GLY A 330 -17.02 1.73 -4.95
C GLY A 330 -16.67 0.32 -4.47
N LEU A 331 -15.62 -0.32 -5.01
CA LEU A 331 -15.19 -1.64 -4.60
C LEU A 331 -14.21 -1.59 -3.43
N VAL A 332 -14.37 -2.53 -2.50
CA VAL A 332 -13.42 -2.76 -1.40
C VAL A 332 -12.56 -3.98 -1.72
N MET A 333 -11.25 -3.79 -1.85
CA MET A 333 -10.31 -4.89 -1.97
C MET A 333 -9.87 -5.35 -0.57
N VAL A 334 -10.14 -6.59 -0.21
CA VAL A 334 -9.64 -7.21 1.03
C VAL A 334 -8.45 -8.09 0.68
N ALA A 335 -7.28 -7.78 1.22
CA ALA A 335 -6.05 -8.40 0.72
C ALA A 335 -5.00 -8.68 1.80
N THR A 336 -4.09 -9.61 1.49
CA THR A 336 -2.78 -9.68 2.15
C THR A 336 -1.83 -8.67 1.50
N ILE A 337 -0.60 -8.55 2.03
CA ILE A 337 0.48 -7.75 1.41
C ILE A 337 0.77 -8.13 -0.05
N ALA A 338 0.25 -9.28 -0.53
CA ALA A 338 0.35 -9.68 -1.94
C ALA A 338 -0.39 -8.73 -2.89
N PHE A 339 -1.40 -8.00 -2.40
CA PHE A 339 -2.03 -6.87 -3.10
C PHE A 339 -1.25 -5.60 -2.74
N GLY A 340 -0.06 -5.53 -3.28
CA GLY A 340 0.91 -4.56 -2.85
C GLY A 340 1.37 -3.66 -3.98
N MET A 341 2.69 -3.61 -4.18
CA MET A 341 3.31 -2.79 -5.20
C MET A 341 2.61 -2.93 -6.55
N GLY A 342 2.42 -1.83 -7.27
CA GLY A 342 1.83 -1.83 -8.61
C GLY A 342 0.35 -1.44 -8.69
N ILE A 343 -0.35 -1.22 -7.59
CA ILE A 343 -1.72 -0.71 -7.64
C ILE A 343 -1.69 0.81 -7.71
N ASP A 344 -2.11 1.35 -8.84
CA ASP A 344 -2.14 2.80 -9.12
C ASP A 344 -3.54 3.33 -9.39
N LYS A 345 -4.52 2.91 -8.57
CA LYS A 345 -5.89 3.46 -8.58
C LYS A 345 -5.89 4.79 -7.81
N PRO A 346 -6.18 5.94 -8.45
CA PRO A 346 -6.04 7.26 -7.83
C PRO A 346 -7.13 7.57 -6.79
N ASP A 347 -8.32 7.04 -6.98
CA ASP A 347 -9.55 7.31 -6.22
C ASP A 347 -9.79 6.38 -5.03
N VAL A 348 -8.74 5.74 -4.48
CA VAL A 348 -8.83 4.98 -3.23
C VAL A 348 -9.05 5.95 -2.07
N ARG A 349 -10.22 5.90 -1.44
CA ARG A 349 -10.60 6.84 -0.38
C ARG A 349 -10.16 6.39 1.01
N PHE A 350 -9.92 5.11 1.22
CA PHE A 350 -9.41 4.61 2.49
C PHE A 350 -8.48 3.41 2.31
N VAL A 351 -7.55 3.29 3.25
CA VAL A 351 -6.76 2.09 3.48
C VAL A 351 -6.93 1.70 4.94
N ALA A 352 -7.46 0.51 5.19
CA ALA A 352 -7.70 -0.01 6.53
C ALA A 352 -6.81 -1.23 6.82
N HIS A 353 -6.20 -1.26 8.00
CA HIS A 353 -5.40 -2.38 8.48
C HIS A 353 -6.13 -3.07 9.63
N LEU A 354 -6.46 -4.34 9.46
CA LEU A 354 -7.03 -5.18 10.53
C LEU A 354 -5.96 -5.86 11.38
N ASP A 355 -4.71 -5.85 10.93
CA ASP A 355 -3.57 -6.41 11.62
C ASP A 355 -2.38 -5.43 11.54
N LEU A 356 -1.46 -5.51 12.52
CA LEU A 356 -0.31 -4.62 12.60
C LEU A 356 0.66 -4.86 11.44
N PRO A 357 1.01 -3.83 10.65
CA PRO A 357 2.07 -3.91 9.65
C PRO A 357 3.43 -4.24 10.29
N LYS A 358 4.30 -4.90 9.54
CA LYS A 358 5.61 -5.33 10.04
C LYS A 358 6.60 -4.18 10.26
N SER A 359 6.40 -3.02 9.63
CA SER A 359 7.27 -1.83 9.75
C SER A 359 6.53 -0.55 9.37
N VAL A 360 7.12 0.60 9.73
CA VAL A 360 6.64 1.93 9.35
C VAL A 360 6.69 2.12 7.83
N GLU A 361 7.70 1.60 7.15
CA GLU A 361 7.84 1.68 5.69
C GLU A 361 6.69 0.95 4.98
N CYS A 362 6.36 -0.28 5.44
CA CYS A 362 5.22 -1.03 4.89
C CYS A 362 3.92 -0.25 5.11
N TYR A 363 3.68 0.24 6.33
CA TYR A 363 2.51 1.03 6.66
C TYR A 363 2.41 2.29 5.80
N TYR A 364 3.52 3.03 5.63
CA TYR A 364 3.58 4.21 4.77
C TYR A 364 3.29 3.87 3.30
N GLN A 365 3.87 2.80 2.77
CA GLN A 365 3.68 2.36 1.39
C GLN A 365 2.24 1.91 1.12
N GLU A 366 1.65 1.16 2.07
CA GLU A 366 0.29 0.65 1.98
C GLU A 366 -0.73 1.79 2.12
N THR A 367 -0.58 2.67 3.11
CA THR A 367 -1.45 3.85 3.28
C THR A 367 -1.27 4.88 2.17
N GLY A 368 -0.08 4.97 1.58
CA GLY A 368 0.23 5.84 0.45
C GLY A 368 -0.54 5.53 -0.83
N ARG A 369 -1.25 4.38 -0.89
CA ARG A 369 -2.18 4.04 -2.00
C ARG A 369 -3.43 4.87 -1.97
N ALA A 370 -3.82 5.42 -0.81
CA ALA A 370 -4.98 6.26 -0.67
C ALA A 370 -4.75 7.67 -1.22
N GLY A 371 -5.76 8.26 -1.83
CA GLY A 371 -5.79 9.65 -2.24
C GLY A 371 -4.66 10.08 -3.18
N ARG A 372 -4.31 9.28 -4.17
CA ARG A 372 -3.26 9.64 -5.15
C ARG A 372 -3.66 10.80 -6.06
N ASP A 373 -4.93 11.04 -6.21
CA ASP A 373 -5.52 12.21 -6.88
C ASP A 373 -5.45 13.50 -6.06
N GLY A 374 -4.90 13.46 -4.84
CA GLY A 374 -4.79 14.59 -3.92
C GLY A 374 -6.05 14.86 -3.10
N LEU A 375 -7.15 14.14 -3.35
CA LEU A 375 -8.38 14.29 -2.58
C LEU A 375 -8.26 13.64 -1.18
N PRO A 376 -9.08 14.05 -0.20
CA PRO A 376 -9.06 13.50 1.15
C PRO A 376 -9.21 11.99 1.18
N ALA A 377 -8.41 11.34 2.03
CA ALA A 377 -8.44 9.91 2.23
C ALA A 377 -8.12 9.54 3.68
N THR A 378 -8.53 8.35 4.13
CA THR A 378 -8.31 7.87 5.49
C THR A 378 -7.39 6.65 5.52
N ALA A 379 -6.38 6.69 6.40
CA ALA A 379 -5.59 5.54 6.79
C ALA A 379 -6.02 5.11 8.21
N TRP A 380 -6.70 3.97 8.31
CA TRP A 380 -7.19 3.44 9.56
C TRP A 380 -6.42 2.17 9.95
N LEU A 381 -6.03 2.07 11.21
CA LEU A 381 -5.37 0.88 11.76
C LEU A 381 -6.06 0.49 13.09
N GLY A 382 -6.61 -0.72 13.14
CA GLY A 382 -7.03 -1.35 14.37
C GLY A 382 -5.95 -2.32 14.87
N TYR A 383 -5.32 -2.06 16.04
CA TYR A 383 -4.29 -2.95 16.55
C TYR A 383 -4.45 -3.27 18.04
N GLY A 384 -3.91 -4.41 18.45
CA GLY A 384 -3.97 -4.89 19.81
C GLY A 384 -2.74 -5.70 20.23
N LEU A 385 -2.70 -6.10 21.49
CA LEU A 385 -1.59 -6.87 22.03
C LEU A 385 -1.35 -8.20 21.30
N ALA A 386 -2.41 -8.84 20.81
CA ALA A 386 -2.29 -10.10 20.06
C ALA A 386 -1.50 -9.91 18.75
N ASP A 387 -1.63 -8.75 18.10
CA ASP A 387 -0.86 -8.43 16.90
C ASP A 387 0.63 -8.31 17.21
N VAL A 388 0.98 -7.71 18.34
CA VAL A 388 2.39 -7.58 18.80
C VAL A 388 3.00 -8.95 19.05
N VAL A 389 2.28 -9.82 19.76
CA VAL A 389 2.73 -11.20 20.04
C VAL A 389 2.93 -11.97 18.74
N LEU A 390 1.99 -11.85 17.80
CA LEU A 390 2.07 -12.52 16.50
C LEU A 390 3.27 -12.04 15.67
N GLN A 391 3.49 -10.73 15.60
CA GLN A 391 4.64 -10.17 14.87
C GLN A 391 5.98 -10.60 15.50
N ARG A 392 6.11 -10.62 16.84
CA ARG A 392 7.30 -11.14 17.53
C ARG A 392 7.54 -12.61 17.19
N ARG A 393 6.51 -13.44 17.24
CA ARG A 393 6.61 -14.84 16.86
C ARG A 393 7.09 -15.02 15.41
N LEU A 394 6.57 -14.24 14.46
CA LEU A 394 7.01 -14.28 13.07
C LEU A 394 8.49 -13.89 12.93
N ILE A 395 8.97 -12.94 13.74
CA ILE A 395 10.39 -12.55 13.77
C ILE A 395 11.24 -13.71 14.34
N ASP A 396 10.82 -14.29 15.46
CA ASP A 396 11.57 -15.37 16.13
C ASP A 396 11.70 -16.62 15.27
N THR A 397 10.65 -16.92 14.47
CA THR A 397 10.60 -18.07 13.55
C THR A 397 11.14 -17.78 12.15
N SER A 398 11.65 -16.57 11.88
CA SER A 398 12.23 -16.24 10.58
C SER A 398 13.55 -16.97 10.32
N ASP A 399 13.80 -17.40 9.08
CA ASP A 399 15.01 -18.13 8.67
C ASP A 399 16.29 -17.29 8.64
N GLY A 400 16.21 -16.01 8.97
CA GLY A 400 17.36 -15.10 8.98
C GLY A 400 18.31 -15.28 10.16
N ASP A 401 19.52 -14.76 10.01
CA ASP A 401 20.52 -14.71 11.08
C ASP A 401 20.11 -13.76 12.23
N LEU A 402 20.91 -13.73 13.28
CA LEU A 402 20.65 -12.87 14.45
C LEU A 402 20.59 -11.37 14.08
N ALA A 403 21.41 -10.94 13.13
CA ALA A 403 21.41 -9.56 12.66
C ALA A 403 20.11 -9.22 11.91
N HIS A 404 19.62 -10.13 11.10
CA HIS A 404 18.32 -10.00 10.42
C HIS A 404 17.16 -9.89 11.43
N ARG A 405 17.09 -10.78 12.43
CA ARG A 405 16.04 -10.74 13.47
C ARG A 405 16.10 -9.45 14.30
N ARG A 406 17.31 -8.95 14.63
CA ARG A 406 17.48 -7.65 15.31
C ARG A 406 16.93 -6.50 14.46
N ARG A 407 17.16 -6.49 13.15
CA ARG A 407 16.59 -5.48 12.25
C ARG A 407 15.05 -5.53 12.24
N LEU A 408 14.48 -6.73 12.05
CA LEU A 408 13.02 -6.90 12.09
C LEU A 408 12.41 -6.45 13.42
N SER A 409 13.11 -6.72 14.55
CA SER A 409 12.69 -6.25 15.87
C SER A 409 12.70 -4.72 15.95
N ALA A 410 13.74 -4.06 15.44
CA ALA A 410 13.81 -2.60 15.42
C ALA A 410 12.70 -1.97 14.56
N HIS A 411 12.37 -2.58 13.40
CA HIS A 411 11.25 -2.15 12.57
C HIS A 411 9.91 -2.27 13.32
N LEU A 412 9.69 -3.37 14.02
CA LEU A 412 8.49 -3.57 14.84
C LEU A 412 8.42 -2.54 15.97
N GLU A 413 9.53 -2.28 16.66
CA GLU A 413 9.59 -1.28 17.74
C GLU A 413 9.25 0.12 17.24
N ALA A 414 9.77 0.51 16.07
CA ALA A 414 9.41 1.78 15.46
C ALA A 414 7.91 1.86 15.10
N MET A 415 7.33 0.75 14.60
CA MET A 415 5.90 0.67 14.32
C MET A 415 5.05 0.78 15.60
N LEU A 416 5.46 0.13 16.68
CA LEU A 416 4.79 0.24 17.98
C LEU A 416 4.91 1.66 18.57
N ALA A 417 6.06 2.31 18.43
CA ALA A 417 6.23 3.70 18.81
C ALA A 417 5.27 4.63 18.05
N LEU A 418 5.06 4.40 16.75
CA LEU A 418 4.06 5.10 15.96
C LEU A 418 2.63 4.83 16.46
N CYS A 419 2.31 3.59 16.84
CA CYS A 419 0.98 3.21 17.33
C CYS A 419 0.67 3.79 18.71
N GLU A 420 1.63 3.95 19.58
CA GLU A 420 1.42 4.40 20.96
C GLU A 420 1.84 5.86 21.21
N THR A 421 2.34 6.57 20.19
CA THR A 421 2.69 7.98 20.36
C THR A 421 1.50 8.82 20.85
N ILE A 422 1.77 9.75 21.71
CA ILE A 422 0.83 10.80 22.15
C ILE A 422 0.94 12.06 21.27
N GLU A 423 2.00 12.13 20.49
CA GLU A 423 2.29 13.23 19.58
C GLU A 423 1.63 13.01 18.21
N CYS A 424 1.84 13.93 17.30
CA CYS A 424 1.31 13.85 15.95
C CYS A 424 1.81 12.59 15.20
N ARG A 425 0.89 11.71 14.77
CA ARG A 425 1.21 10.49 14.00
C ARG A 425 2.04 10.79 12.75
N ARG A 426 1.64 11.84 12.01
CA ARG A 426 2.33 12.25 10.78
C ARG A 426 3.75 12.74 11.09
N ALA A 427 3.92 13.59 12.08
CA ALA A 427 5.25 14.07 12.48
C ALA A 427 6.16 12.91 12.94
N GLN A 428 5.63 11.95 13.68
CA GLN A 428 6.35 10.74 14.10
C GLN A 428 6.78 9.90 12.89
N MET A 429 5.89 9.71 11.92
CA MET A 429 6.20 8.94 10.71
C MET A 429 7.22 9.66 9.81
N LEU A 430 7.08 10.97 9.62
CA LEU A 430 8.05 11.78 8.87
C LEU A 430 9.42 11.81 9.56
N GLY A 431 9.44 11.89 10.91
CA GLY A 431 10.65 11.78 11.72
C GLY A 431 11.40 10.46 11.52
N TYR A 432 10.67 9.36 11.35
CA TYR A 432 11.24 8.05 11.02
C TYR A 432 12.04 8.06 9.71
N PHE A 433 11.57 8.79 8.70
CA PHE A 433 12.28 9.01 7.43
C PHE A 433 13.34 10.12 7.49
N GLY A 434 13.50 10.77 8.67
CA GLY A 434 14.48 11.83 8.90
C GLY A 434 14.01 13.22 8.50
N GLU A 435 12.70 13.43 8.34
CA GLU A 435 12.08 14.71 8.04
C GLU A 435 11.46 15.32 9.31
N SER A 436 11.78 16.58 9.61
CA SER A 436 11.17 17.31 10.71
C SER A 436 9.82 17.89 10.28
N ALA A 437 8.78 17.65 11.08
CA ALA A 437 7.44 18.16 10.79
C ALA A 437 6.76 18.75 12.02
N ARG A 438 5.88 19.73 11.80
CA ARG A 438 4.99 20.28 12.82
C ARG A 438 3.75 19.37 12.97
N PRO A 439 3.00 19.49 14.08
CA PRO A 439 1.72 18.80 14.22
C PRO A 439 0.80 19.09 13.03
N CYS A 440 0.23 18.03 12.45
CA CYS A 440 -0.48 18.12 11.16
C CYS A 440 -1.91 18.64 11.26
N GLY A 441 -2.50 18.70 12.46
CA GLY A 441 -3.91 19.09 12.66
C GLY A 441 -4.95 18.11 12.09
N ASN A 442 -4.54 17.01 11.46
CA ASN A 442 -5.43 16.10 10.72
C ASN A 442 -5.37 14.62 11.15
N CYS A 443 -4.47 14.20 12.03
CA CYS A 443 -4.46 12.84 12.55
C CYS A 443 -5.30 12.71 13.84
N ASP A 444 -5.56 11.49 14.28
CA ASP A 444 -6.34 11.18 15.49
C ASP A 444 -5.80 11.91 16.72
N THR A 445 -4.48 11.89 16.94
CA THR A 445 -3.85 12.55 18.09
C THR A 445 -3.87 14.08 18.02
N CYS A 446 -3.89 14.68 16.84
CA CYS A 446 -4.06 16.12 16.68
C CYS A 446 -5.52 16.56 16.89
N LEU A 447 -6.49 15.79 16.37
CA LEU A 447 -7.92 16.11 16.46
C LEU A 447 -8.50 15.80 17.84
N SER A 448 -7.97 14.78 18.51
CA SER A 448 -8.36 14.36 19.86
C SER A 448 -7.09 14.05 20.65
N PRO A 449 -6.41 15.07 21.19
CA PRO A 449 -5.18 14.88 21.95
C PRO A 449 -5.37 13.87 23.07
N ALA A 450 -4.46 12.93 23.16
CA ALA A 450 -4.52 11.89 24.16
C ALA A 450 -4.34 12.48 25.56
N GLN A 451 -5.23 12.16 26.48
CA GLN A 451 -4.99 12.47 27.88
C GLN A 451 -3.90 11.56 28.40
N THR A 452 -2.84 12.16 28.91
CA THR A 452 -1.75 11.45 29.58
C THR A 452 -1.96 11.44 31.10
N TRP A 453 -1.39 10.44 31.74
CA TRP A 453 -1.35 10.33 33.18
C TRP A 453 -0.01 9.75 33.63
N ASP A 454 0.36 10.03 34.88
CA ASP A 454 1.51 9.40 35.50
C ASP A 454 1.18 7.93 35.79
N GLY A 455 1.61 7.05 34.92
CA GLY A 455 1.43 5.60 35.02
C GLY A 455 2.58 4.90 35.72
N THR A 456 3.50 5.61 36.39
CA THR A 456 4.69 5.03 37.01
C THR A 456 4.34 3.92 38.00
N ILE A 457 3.36 4.14 38.86
CA ILE A 457 2.92 3.11 39.83
C ILE A 457 2.30 1.89 39.12
N ALA A 458 1.48 2.12 38.08
CA ALA A 458 0.90 1.01 37.31
C ALA A 458 2.00 0.22 36.57
N ALA A 459 2.98 0.92 35.99
CA ALA A 459 4.15 0.28 35.39
C ALA A 459 4.92 -0.54 36.41
N GLN A 460 5.23 0.01 37.59
CA GLN A 460 5.91 -0.69 38.66
C GLN A 460 5.15 -1.93 39.12
N LYS A 461 3.84 -1.87 39.30
CA LYS A 461 3.00 -3.03 39.64
C LYS A 461 3.10 -4.14 38.60
N LEU A 462 2.97 -3.79 37.33
CA LEU A 462 3.07 -4.76 36.22
C LEU A 462 4.47 -5.36 36.11
N LEU A 463 5.52 -4.53 36.13
CA LEU A 463 6.91 -4.97 36.06
C LEU A 463 7.27 -5.84 37.28
N SER A 464 6.79 -5.50 38.48
CA SER A 464 6.96 -6.30 39.68
C SER A 464 6.27 -7.66 39.59
N ALA A 465 5.09 -7.73 39.01
CA ALA A 465 4.40 -9.02 38.80
C ALA A 465 5.20 -9.93 37.86
N VAL A 466 5.72 -9.39 36.76
CA VAL A 466 6.59 -10.14 35.83
C VAL A 466 7.90 -10.57 36.51
N LEU A 467 8.51 -9.69 37.31
CA LEU A 467 9.75 -9.97 38.03
C LEU A 467 9.59 -11.09 39.07
N ARG A 468 8.51 -11.04 39.85
CA ARG A 468 8.22 -12.04 40.91
C ARG A 468 7.86 -13.40 40.34
N LEU A 469 7.04 -13.47 39.27
CA LEU A 469 6.79 -14.70 38.54
C LEU A 469 8.10 -15.37 38.11
N HIS A 470 9.05 -14.56 37.60
CA HIS A 470 10.35 -15.09 37.17
C HIS A 470 11.25 -15.52 38.37
N ARG A 471 11.37 -14.66 39.39
CA ARG A 471 12.29 -14.92 40.53
C ARG A 471 11.76 -15.93 41.53
N GLU A 472 10.47 -15.85 41.89
CA GLU A 472 9.88 -16.65 42.97
C GLU A 472 9.28 -17.98 42.47
N ARG A 473 8.89 -18.04 41.21
CA ARG A 473 8.23 -19.23 40.61
C ARG A 473 9.01 -19.84 39.45
N HIS A 474 10.06 -19.21 38.97
CA HIS A 474 10.80 -19.60 37.74
C HIS A 474 9.90 -19.76 36.52
N GLN A 475 8.82 -18.96 36.46
CA GLN A 475 7.77 -19.04 35.44
C GLN A 475 7.72 -17.76 34.62
N ARG A 476 7.24 -17.91 33.40
CA ARG A 476 6.96 -16.78 32.48
C ARG A 476 5.60 -16.97 31.86
N PHE A 477 4.78 -15.92 31.89
CA PHE A 477 3.43 -15.95 31.34
C PHE A 477 3.16 -14.77 30.42
N GLY A 478 2.14 -14.92 29.55
CA GLY A 478 1.65 -13.82 28.74
C GLY A 478 0.83 -12.80 29.55
N ALA A 479 0.51 -11.69 28.92
CA ALA A 479 -0.16 -10.56 29.56
C ALA A 479 -1.47 -10.92 30.28
N GLY A 480 -2.26 -11.85 29.73
CA GLY A 480 -3.53 -12.27 30.35
C GLY A 480 -3.34 -12.77 31.77
N GLN A 481 -2.40 -13.70 31.98
CA GLN A 481 -2.10 -14.26 33.30
C GLN A 481 -1.58 -13.21 34.28
N VAL A 482 -0.68 -12.33 33.81
CA VAL A 482 -0.13 -11.24 34.63
C VAL A 482 -1.24 -10.27 35.06
N ILE A 483 -2.16 -9.96 34.18
CA ILE A 483 -3.33 -9.10 34.46
C ILE A 483 -4.28 -9.78 35.45
N ASP A 484 -4.56 -11.09 35.30
CA ASP A 484 -5.39 -11.82 36.24
C ASP A 484 -4.81 -11.82 37.66
N ILE A 485 -3.47 -11.94 37.79
CA ILE A 485 -2.77 -11.82 39.07
C ILE A 485 -2.97 -10.40 39.64
N LEU A 486 -2.73 -9.35 38.86
CA LEU A 486 -2.89 -7.97 39.31
C LEU A 486 -4.32 -7.65 39.73
N LEU A 487 -5.33 -8.21 39.03
CA LEU A 487 -6.72 -8.02 39.34
C LEU A 487 -7.24 -8.91 40.49
N GLY A 488 -6.41 -9.83 41.01
CA GLY A 488 -6.78 -10.75 42.08
C GLY A 488 -7.80 -11.82 41.62
N ARG A 489 -7.82 -12.18 40.34
CA ARG A 489 -8.77 -13.17 39.80
C ARG A 489 -8.28 -14.58 40.06
N LYS A 490 -9.11 -15.40 40.70
CA LYS A 490 -8.85 -16.81 40.97
C LYS A 490 -9.22 -17.70 39.77
N THR A 491 -8.50 -17.50 38.64
CA THR A 491 -8.68 -18.38 37.48
C THR A 491 -8.08 -19.76 37.74
N PRO A 492 -8.44 -20.82 36.97
CA PRO A 492 -7.85 -22.14 37.13
C PRO A 492 -6.32 -22.10 37.07
N LYS A 493 -5.74 -21.37 36.13
CA LYS A 493 -4.28 -21.21 36.01
C LYS A 493 -3.63 -20.49 37.18
N VAL A 494 -4.33 -19.52 37.81
CA VAL A 494 -3.82 -18.82 39.01
C VAL A 494 -3.79 -19.76 40.20
N ILE A 495 -4.80 -20.64 40.33
CA ILE A 495 -4.89 -21.62 41.42
C ILE A 495 -3.85 -22.74 41.20
N GLU A 496 -3.79 -23.35 40.04
CA GLU A 496 -2.85 -24.44 39.69
C GLU A 496 -1.38 -24.08 39.93
N ASN A 497 -1.03 -22.83 39.69
CA ASN A 497 0.34 -22.32 39.83
C ASN A 497 0.58 -21.58 41.14
N ASP A 498 -0.35 -21.60 42.09
CA ASP A 498 -0.28 -20.90 43.38
C ASP A 498 0.05 -19.41 43.27
N HIS A 499 -0.40 -18.72 42.21
CA HIS A 499 -0.13 -17.30 42.02
C HIS A 499 -0.90 -16.41 43.00
N ALA A 500 -1.92 -16.95 43.66
CA ALA A 500 -2.66 -16.21 44.68
C ALA A 500 -1.83 -15.91 45.95
N SER A 501 -0.72 -16.65 46.17
CA SER A 501 0.20 -16.42 47.29
C SER A 501 1.27 -15.34 46.99
N LEU A 502 1.38 -14.87 45.73
CA LEU A 502 2.28 -13.78 45.38
C LEU A 502 1.85 -12.45 46.01
N THR A 503 2.82 -11.70 46.54
CA THR A 503 2.55 -10.38 47.13
C THR A 503 1.97 -9.34 46.17
N VAL A 504 2.02 -9.64 44.86
CA VAL A 504 1.46 -8.82 43.78
C VAL A 504 0.04 -9.25 43.38
N PHE A 505 -0.55 -10.24 44.08
CA PHE A 505 -1.89 -10.68 43.79
C PHE A 505 -2.94 -9.64 44.30
N GLY A 506 -3.77 -9.14 43.40
CA GLY A 506 -4.82 -8.18 43.71
C GLY A 506 -4.39 -6.73 43.95
N ILE A 507 -3.12 -6.37 43.67
CA ILE A 507 -2.61 -5.00 43.89
C ILE A 507 -3.03 -4.02 42.77
N GLY A 508 -3.61 -4.50 41.69
CA GLY A 508 -3.94 -3.72 40.49
C GLY A 508 -5.42 -3.53 40.20
N THR A 509 -6.27 -3.57 41.26
CA THR A 509 -7.74 -3.48 41.12
C THR A 509 -8.27 -2.09 40.73
N GLU A 510 -7.43 -1.06 40.78
CA GLU A 510 -7.73 0.32 40.38
C GLU A 510 -7.89 0.49 38.85
N LEU A 511 -7.38 -0.43 38.05
CA LEU A 511 -7.51 -0.42 36.60
C LEU A 511 -8.34 -1.63 36.13
N THR A 512 -9.14 -1.42 35.08
CA THR A 512 -9.86 -2.50 34.42
C THR A 512 -8.90 -3.35 33.55
N GLU A 513 -9.31 -4.54 33.15
CA GLU A 513 -8.56 -5.40 32.25
C GLU A 513 -8.16 -4.69 30.93
N VAL A 514 -9.10 -3.92 30.35
CA VAL A 514 -8.85 -3.15 29.12
C VAL A 514 -7.73 -2.11 29.34
N GLN A 515 -7.77 -1.41 30.47
CA GLN A 515 -6.74 -0.44 30.82
C GLN A 515 -5.38 -1.12 31.09
N TRP A 516 -5.36 -2.26 31.79
CA TRP A 516 -4.13 -3.04 31.97
C TRP A 516 -3.54 -3.54 30.64
N ARG A 517 -4.36 -3.97 29.69
CA ARG A 517 -3.90 -4.31 28.35
C ARG A 517 -3.29 -3.11 27.64
N GLY A 518 -3.85 -1.91 27.85
CA GLY A 518 -3.27 -0.64 27.38
C GLY A 518 -1.91 -0.34 28.02
N VAL A 519 -1.77 -0.54 29.34
CA VAL A 519 -0.49 -0.38 30.04
C VAL A 519 0.57 -1.33 29.44
N VAL A 520 0.23 -2.62 29.26
CA VAL A 520 1.16 -3.59 28.66
C VAL A 520 1.64 -3.13 27.29
N ARG A 521 0.73 -2.71 26.39
CA ARG A 521 1.10 -2.25 25.04
C ARG A 521 2.07 -1.06 25.09
N GLN A 522 1.75 -0.09 25.95
CA GLN A 522 2.56 1.12 26.07
C GLN A 522 3.94 0.84 26.69
N LEU A 523 4.04 -0.09 27.64
CA LEU A 523 5.33 -0.50 28.18
C LEU A 523 6.18 -1.29 27.16
N LEU A 524 5.54 -2.08 26.29
CA LEU A 524 6.19 -2.72 25.15
C LEU A 524 6.72 -1.70 24.15
N ALA A 525 5.91 -0.67 23.83
CA ALA A 525 6.31 0.41 22.91
C ALA A 525 7.43 1.29 23.48
N GLN A 526 7.48 1.46 24.81
CA GLN A 526 8.56 2.19 25.50
C GLN A 526 9.82 1.35 25.77
N GLY A 527 9.84 0.09 25.32
CA GLY A 527 10.95 -0.82 25.53
C GLY A 527 11.16 -1.23 26.98
N LEU A 528 10.14 -1.08 27.85
CA LEU A 528 10.17 -1.47 29.26
C LEU A 528 9.73 -2.92 29.47
N LEU A 529 9.13 -3.55 28.50
CA LEU A 529 8.79 -4.96 28.44
C LEU A 529 9.20 -5.53 27.08
N ALA A 530 9.44 -6.82 27.05
CA ALA A 530 9.62 -7.59 25.83
C ALA A 530 8.67 -8.79 25.83
N VAL A 531 8.30 -9.24 24.63
CA VAL A 531 7.55 -10.48 24.43
C VAL A 531 8.52 -11.50 23.86
N ALA A 532 8.52 -12.72 24.39
CA ALA A 532 9.40 -13.79 23.97
C ALA A 532 8.67 -15.13 23.89
N GLY A 533 9.17 -16.02 23.02
CA GLY A 533 8.72 -17.40 22.86
C GLY A 533 7.35 -17.55 22.19
N ASP A 534 7.00 -18.80 21.90
CA ASP A 534 5.78 -19.19 21.14
C ASP A 534 4.46 -18.80 21.82
N TYR A 535 4.48 -18.64 23.14
CA TYR A 535 3.29 -18.31 23.93
C TYR A 535 3.17 -16.81 24.25
N GLY A 536 4.03 -15.96 23.69
CA GLY A 536 3.99 -14.53 23.92
C GLY A 536 4.19 -14.14 25.40
N THR A 537 5.16 -14.77 26.06
CA THR A 537 5.45 -14.51 27.48
C THR A 537 6.12 -13.16 27.66
N LEU A 538 5.74 -12.44 28.73
CA LEU A 538 6.35 -11.16 29.08
C LEU A 538 7.68 -11.36 29.80
N SER A 539 8.64 -10.52 29.46
CA SER A 539 9.94 -10.43 30.14
C SER A 539 10.33 -8.98 30.35
N LEU A 540 11.15 -8.74 31.37
CA LEU A 540 11.72 -7.43 31.63
C LEU A 540 12.86 -7.16 30.64
N THR A 541 13.09 -5.88 30.37
CA THR A 541 14.25 -5.37 29.65
C THR A 541 15.24 -4.75 30.63
N GLU A 542 16.39 -4.39 30.16
CA GLU A 542 17.38 -3.63 30.97
C GLU A 542 16.79 -2.29 31.45
N ALA A 543 16.02 -1.62 30.61
CA ALA A 543 15.37 -0.34 30.92
C ALA A 543 14.28 -0.43 32.02
N SER A 544 13.78 -1.63 32.33
CA SER A 544 12.78 -1.84 33.40
C SER A 544 13.33 -1.54 34.78
N GLY A 545 14.66 -1.72 34.99
CA GLY A 545 15.32 -1.53 36.28
C GLY A 545 15.13 -0.13 36.82
N ALA A 546 15.32 0.90 36.01
CA ALA A 546 15.18 2.30 36.40
C ALA A 546 13.74 2.66 36.84
N VAL A 547 12.70 2.04 36.20
CA VAL A 547 11.32 2.23 36.61
C VAL A 547 11.03 1.56 37.93
N LEU A 548 11.51 0.33 38.12
CA LEU A 548 11.35 -0.40 39.37
C LEU A 548 12.06 0.28 40.54
N ALA A 549 13.21 0.92 40.31
CA ALA A 549 13.95 1.71 41.28
C ALA A 549 13.30 3.08 41.58
N GLY A 550 12.31 3.51 40.78
CA GLY A 550 11.69 4.84 40.93
C GLY A 550 12.51 5.99 40.33
N GLU A 551 13.56 5.68 39.57
CA GLU A 551 14.45 6.64 38.93
C GLU A 551 13.89 7.18 37.60
N ARG A 552 12.91 6.48 37.01
CA ARG A 552 12.29 6.83 35.73
C ARG A 552 10.77 6.93 35.87
N GLN A 553 10.22 8.09 35.55
CA GLN A 553 8.79 8.31 35.42
C GLN A 553 8.26 7.72 34.12
N VAL A 554 7.06 7.15 34.17
CA VAL A 554 6.39 6.55 33.01
C VAL A 554 5.09 7.29 32.74
N LEU A 555 5.07 8.09 31.66
CA LEU A 555 3.84 8.72 31.18
C LEU A 555 3.09 7.74 30.27
N LEU A 556 1.83 7.53 30.55
CA LEU A 556 0.94 6.66 29.81
C LEU A 556 -0.27 7.44 29.27
N ARG A 557 -0.73 7.02 28.10
CA ARG A 557 -1.99 7.49 27.50
C ARG A 557 -3.17 6.83 28.21
N ARG A 558 -4.18 7.62 28.57
CA ARG A 558 -5.45 7.05 29.04
C ARG A 558 -6.19 6.40 27.86
N GLU A 559 -6.54 5.14 28.02
CA GLU A 559 -7.46 4.46 27.10
C GLU A 559 -8.83 5.15 27.21
N GLN A 560 -9.25 5.80 26.14
CA GLN A 560 -10.61 6.30 26.05
C GLN A 560 -11.52 5.11 25.71
N ALA A 561 -12.59 4.93 26.44
CA ALA A 561 -13.66 4.04 26.02
C ALA A 561 -14.15 4.50 24.62
N PRO A 562 -14.46 3.59 23.69
CA PRO A 562 -14.95 3.96 22.38
C PRO A 562 -16.12 4.95 22.55
N ALA A 563 -15.90 6.18 22.10
CA ALA A 563 -16.92 7.21 22.17
C ALA A 563 -18.13 6.70 21.38
N ARG A 564 -19.28 6.53 22.05
CA ARG A 564 -20.56 6.40 21.35
C ARG A 564 -20.66 7.63 20.46
N VAL A 565 -20.61 7.42 19.16
CA VAL A 565 -20.72 8.47 18.15
C VAL A 565 -22.07 9.16 18.35
N ARG A 566 -22.08 10.23 19.14
CA ARG A 566 -23.11 11.25 19.06
C ARG A 566 -22.65 12.16 17.92
N ALA A 567 -23.42 12.13 16.84
CA ALA A 567 -23.32 13.14 15.79
C ALA A 567 -23.40 14.53 16.45
N LYS A 568 -22.25 15.18 16.61
CA LYS A 568 -22.15 16.60 16.93
C LYS A 568 -21.41 17.28 15.79
N SER A 569 -22.13 18.25 15.22
CA SER A 569 -21.71 19.24 14.27
C SER A 569 -20.22 19.59 14.32
N SER A 570 -19.59 19.42 13.18
CA SER A 570 -18.23 19.78 12.83
C SER A 570 -17.90 21.25 13.14
N ARG A 571 -16.82 21.47 13.91
CA ARG A 571 -16.03 22.69 13.78
C ARG A 571 -15.17 22.54 12.51
N PRO A 572 -15.03 23.57 11.69
CA PRO A 572 -14.23 23.50 10.48
C PRO A 572 -12.74 23.29 10.85
N GLY A 573 -12.21 22.12 10.49
CA GLY A 573 -10.77 21.94 10.30
C GLY A 573 -10.29 22.64 9.04
N PRO A 574 -8.98 22.67 8.74
CA PRO A 574 -8.48 23.32 7.52
C PRO A 574 -9.20 22.76 6.31
N GLN A 575 -9.68 23.67 5.46
CA GLN A 575 -10.65 23.44 4.40
C GLN A 575 -10.38 22.16 3.62
N PRO A 576 -11.37 21.23 3.55
CA PRO A 576 -11.40 20.23 2.50
C PRO A 576 -11.49 20.94 1.15
N ALA A 577 -10.95 20.33 0.12
CA ALA A 577 -11.22 20.73 -1.26
C ALA A 577 -12.71 21.07 -1.36
N ALA A 578 -13.02 22.28 -1.86
CA ALA A 578 -14.36 22.88 -1.78
C ALA A 578 -15.46 21.84 -2.02
N GLU A 579 -16.38 21.70 -1.08
CA GLU A 579 -17.57 20.86 -1.26
C GLU A 579 -18.27 21.34 -2.52
N LEU A 580 -18.49 20.41 -3.46
CA LEU A 580 -19.25 20.72 -4.66
C LEU A 580 -20.66 21.17 -4.25
N SER A 581 -21.19 22.20 -4.91
CA SER A 581 -22.61 22.53 -4.77
C SER A 581 -23.48 21.31 -5.10
N ALA A 582 -24.71 21.26 -4.64
CA ALA A 582 -25.62 20.15 -4.93
C ALA A 582 -25.76 19.89 -6.45
N ALA A 583 -25.81 20.93 -7.27
CA ALA A 583 -25.84 20.83 -8.74
C ALA A 583 -24.52 20.26 -9.29
N ALA A 584 -23.37 20.76 -8.83
CA ALA A 584 -22.07 20.25 -9.25
C ALA A 584 -21.83 18.80 -8.80
N ALA A 585 -22.37 18.40 -7.66
CA ALA A 585 -22.31 17.02 -7.20
C ALA A 585 -23.15 16.09 -8.12
N GLY A 586 -24.35 16.51 -8.53
CA GLY A 586 -25.17 15.76 -9.50
C GLY A 586 -24.47 15.63 -10.86
N LEU A 587 -23.87 16.70 -11.34
CA LEU A 587 -23.10 16.70 -12.59
C LEU A 587 -21.84 15.78 -12.48
N PHE A 588 -21.16 15.81 -11.36
CA PHE A 588 -20.02 14.94 -11.11
C PHE A 588 -20.41 13.45 -11.19
N GLU A 589 -21.53 13.05 -10.58
CA GLU A 589 -21.99 11.66 -10.66
C GLU A 589 -22.40 11.25 -12.09
N ARG A 590 -22.99 12.15 -12.87
CA ARG A 590 -23.29 11.89 -14.29
C ARG A 590 -22.01 11.69 -15.10
N LEU A 591 -21.00 12.51 -14.91
CA LEU A 591 -19.69 12.39 -15.54
C LEU A 591 -18.99 11.09 -15.12
N ARG A 592 -19.11 10.67 -13.87
CA ARG A 592 -18.60 9.36 -13.41
C ARG A 592 -19.30 8.20 -14.10
N PHE A 593 -20.62 8.27 -14.21
CA PHE A 593 -21.40 7.22 -14.89
C PHE A 593 -21.01 7.11 -16.39
N TRP A 594 -20.91 8.23 -17.08
CA TRP A 594 -20.42 8.27 -18.47
C TRP A 594 -19.00 7.70 -18.57
N ARG A 595 -18.06 8.14 -17.72
CA ARG A 595 -16.69 7.64 -17.70
C ARG A 595 -16.64 6.12 -17.51
N ALA A 596 -17.45 5.59 -16.59
CA ALA A 596 -17.51 4.15 -16.32
C ALA A 596 -18.07 3.35 -17.52
N ALA A 597 -18.99 3.92 -18.30
CA ALA A 597 -19.48 3.33 -19.53
C ALA A 597 -18.40 3.32 -20.63
N ALA A 598 -17.75 4.46 -20.87
CA ALA A 598 -16.66 4.60 -21.84
C ALA A 598 -15.46 3.71 -21.50
N ALA A 599 -15.13 3.57 -20.21
CA ALA A 599 -14.05 2.69 -19.74
C ALA A 599 -14.36 1.20 -19.99
N ARG A 600 -15.62 0.79 -19.79
CA ARG A 600 -16.08 -0.59 -20.08
C ARG A 600 -16.02 -0.91 -21.57
N GLU A 601 -16.47 0.01 -22.41
CA GLU A 601 -16.43 -0.14 -23.86
C GLU A 601 -15.01 -0.32 -24.39
N GLN A 602 -14.06 0.43 -23.82
CA GLN A 602 -12.64 0.41 -24.23
C GLN A 602 -11.81 -0.65 -23.49
N GLY A 603 -12.37 -1.32 -22.49
CA GLY A 603 -11.65 -2.32 -21.70
C GLY A 603 -10.54 -1.76 -20.82
N VAL A 604 -10.52 -0.43 -20.55
CA VAL A 604 -9.51 0.25 -19.73
C VAL A 604 -10.05 0.65 -18.36
N PRO A 605 -9.18 0.89 -17.36
CA PRO A 605 -9.58 1.46 -16.08
C PRO A 605 -10.20 2.86 -16.24
N ALA A 606 -11.21 3.19 -15.41
CA ALA A 606 -11.94 4.46 -15.50
C ALA A 606 -11.02 5.70 -15.36
N TYR A 607 -10.01 5.63 -14.50
CA TYR A 607 -9.06 6.71 -14.29
C TYR A 607 -8.12 6.98 -15.50
N VAL A 608 -7.95 6.01 -16.40
CA VAL A 608 -7.19 6.21 -17.65
C VAL A 608 -7.90 7.21 -18.55
N ILE A 609 -9.24 7.21 -18.55
CA ILE A 609 -10.04 8.19 -19.26
C ILE A 609 -9.92 9.55 -18.57
N PHE A 610 -10.40 9.69 -17.33
CA PHE A 610 -10.24 10.89 -16.50
C PHE A 610 -10.16 10.55 -15.02
N HIS A 611 -9.30 11.26 -14.28
CA HIS A 611 -9.27 11.23 -12.83
C HIS A 611 -10.49 11.92 -12.21
N ASP A 612 -10.89 11.52 -11.02
CA ASP A 612 -11.97 12.18 -10.28
C ASP A 612 -11.70 13.68 -10.05
N ALA A 613 -10.43 14.05 -9.84
CA ALA A 613 -10.03 15.45 -9.71
C ALA A 613 -10.38 16.27 -10.99
N THR A 614 -10.13 15.70 -12.18
CA THR A 614 -10.52 16.33 -13.48
C THR A 614 -12.04 16.43 -13.61
N LEU A 615 -12.77 15.35 -13.30
CA LEU A 615 -14.24 15.37 -13.38
C LEU A 615 -14.86 16.33 -12.36
N ARG A 616 -14.28 16.46 -11.16
CA ARG A 616 -14.70 17.46 -10.17
C ARG A 616 -14.45 18.88 -10.64
N GLN A 617 -13.33 19.15 -11.31
CA GLN A 617 -13.04 20.47 -11.88
C GLN A 617 -14.04 20.81 -13.00
N ILE A 618 -14.34 19.84 -13.89
CA ILE A 618 -15.37 19.98 -14.92
C ILE A 618 -16.74 20.27 -14.28
N ALA A 619 -17.11 19.55 -13.22
CA ALA A 619 -18.40 19.72 -12.55
C ALA A 619 -18.50 21.02 -11.76
N ALA A 620 -17.40 21.49 -11.18
CA ALA A 620 -17.36 22.76 -10.44
C ALA A 620 -17.40 23.99 -11.34
N GLN A 621 -16.81 23.88 -12.54
CA GLN A 621 -16.75 24.93 -13.57
C GLN A 621 -17.02 24.28 -14.94
N PRO A 622 -18.29 24.06 -15.29
CA PRO A 622 -18.63 23.39 -16.55
C PRO A 622 -18.13 24.19 -17.76
N PRO A 623 -17.25 23.62 -18.60
CA PRO A 623 -16.78 24.29 -19.81
C PRO A 623 -17.90 24.37 -20.86
N SER A 624 -18.01 25.51 -21.53
CA SER A 624 -18.98 25.74 -22.61
C SER A 624 -18.44 25.38 -24.00
N SER A 625 -17.13 25.16 -24.12
CA SER A 625 -16.45 24.89 -25.38
C SER A 625 -15.28 23.91 -25.22
N LEU A 626 -14.86 23.29 -26.34
CA LEU A 626 -13.67 22.45 -26.39
C LEU A 626 -12.40 23.20 -25.98
N ALA A 627 -12.32 24.49 -26.26
CA ALA A 627 -11.20 25.34 -25.88
C ALA A 627 -11.11 25.52 -24.36
N GLU A 628 -12.24 25.73 -23.68
CA GLU A 628 -12.30 25.79 -22.22
C GLU A 628 -12.01 24.43 -21.58
N LEU A 629 -12.54 23.34 -22.17
CA LEU A 629 -12.26 21.97 -21.72
C LEU A 629 -10.76 21.63 -21.82
N ALA A 630 -10.07 22.09 -22.87
CA ALA A 630 -8.63 21.92 -23.04
C ALA A 630 -7.80 22.60 -21.93
N GLY A 631 -8.35 23.66 -21.30
CA GLY A 631 -7.70 24.34 -20.16
C GLY A 631 -7.84 23.61 -18.83
N ILE A 632 -8.56 22.48 -18.77
CA ILE A 632 -8.75 21.73 -17.54
C ILE A 632 -7.63 20.70 -17.34
N GLY A 633 -7.00 20.72 -16.17
CA GLY A 633 -5.89 19.82 -15.84
C GLY A 633 -6.26 18.34 -16.01
N GLY A 634 -5.44 17.60 -16.77
CA GLY A 634 -5.67 16.19 -17.11
C GLY A 634 -6.45 15.94 -18.42
N VAL A 635 -6.78 17.00 -19.18
CA VAL A 635 -7.37 16.95 -20.52
C VAL A 635 -6.29 17.27 -21.54
N GLY A 636 -5.48 16.29 -21.93
CA GLY A 636 -4.51 16.43 -23.02
C GLY A 636 -5.15 16.33 -24.41
N GLU A 637 -4.42 16.70 -25.47
CA GLU A 637 -4.89 16.72 -26.85
C GLU A 637 -5.56 15.42 -27.28
N ALA A 638 -4.97 14.26 -26.96
CA ALA A 638 -5.53 12.95 -27.30
C ALA A 638 -6.88 12.69 -26.61
N LYS A 639 -7.04 13.12 -25.35
CA LYS A 639 -8.30 12.96 -24.62
C LYS A 639 -9.35 13.96 -25.07
N LEU A 640 -8.93 15.18 -25.39
CA LEU A 640 -9.80 16.21 -25.96
C LEU A 640 -10.39 15.75 -27.31
N ALA A 641 -9.54 15.27 -28.20
CA ALA A 641 -9.97 14.76 -29.51
C ALA A 641 -10.90 13.54 -29.40
N ARG A 642 -10.71 12.69 -28.39
CA ARG A 642 -11.48 11.44 -28.23
C ARG A 642 -12.79 11.60 -27.46
N TYR A 643 -12.82 12.48 -26.45
CA TYR A 643 -13.92 12.60 -25.49
C TYR A 643 -14.54 14.00 -25.41
N GLY A 644 -13.91 15.01 -26.02
CA GLY A 644 -14.31 16.41 -25.87
C GLY A 644 -15.76 16.66 -26.24
N ASP A 645 -16.17 16.22 -27.44
CA ASP A 645 -17.55 16.40 -27.91
C ASP A 645 -18.57 15.69 -27.03
N GLN A 646 -18.25 14.50 -26.53
CA GLN A 646 -19.13 13.75 -25.63
C GLN A 646 -19.33 14.46 -24.30
N ILE A 647 -18.26 15.05 -23.74
CA ILE A 647 -18.34 15.81 -22.48
C ILE A 647 -19.16 17.06 -22.69
N ILE A 648 -18.86 17.86 -23.71
CA ILE A 648 -19.63 19.09 -23.98
C ILE A 648 -21.12 18.75 -24.22
N GLY A 649 -21.41 17.67 -24.96
CA GLY A 649 -22.79 17.19 -25.17
C GLY A 649 -23.50 16.81 -23.86
N LEU A 650 -22.80 16.19 -22.91
CA LEU A 650 -23.32 15.87 -21.57
C LEU A 650 -23.60 17.11 -20.72
N LEU A 651 -22.82 18.17 -20.89
CA LEU A 651 -22.97 19.42 -20.16
C LEU A 651 -24.13 20.27 -20.71
N THR A 652 -24.38 20.20 -22.02
CA THR A 652 -25.46 20.96 -22.71
C THR A 652 -26.83 20.28 -22.68
N ALA A 653 -26.90 18.99 -22.35
CA ALA A 653 -28.15 18.21 -22.32
C ALA A 653 -29.14 18.57 -21.17
N GLU A 654 -28.82 19.57 -20.32
CA GLU A 654 -29.72 20.03 -19.25
C GLU A 654 -30.56 21.27 -19.60
N ASP A 655 -30.29 21.95 -20.73
CA ASP A 655 -31.00 23.16 -21.11
C ASP A 655 -32.18 22.87 -22.07
N SER A 656 -32.61 21.61 -22.20
CA SER A 656 -33.72 21.21 -23.05
C SER A 656 -34.85 20.50 -22.25
#